data_d268a305a1b110e6897b30788ef3e16b
#
_entry.id   d268a305a1b110e6897b30788ef3e16b
#
_cell.length_a   1.000
_cell.length_b   1.000
_cell.length_c   1.000
_cell.angle_alpha   90.00
_cell.angle_beta   90.00
_cell.angle_gamma   90.00
#
_symmetry.space_group_name_H-M   'P 1'
#
loop_
_entity.id
_entity.type
_entity.pdbx_description
1 polymer ?
#
loop_
_entity_poly.entity_id
_entity_poly.type
_entity_poly.pdbx_seq_one_letter_code
_entity_poly.pdbx_strand_id
1 'polypeptide(L)'
;MDPSSPVRPQTVDPDRIPRIALANLYPKQVWYFMATFIALVSACHAISTLHAYLTRKRPPPNPDTPLRHGISWNRLPLATLNVFRTVTFRWSIVIAGSYTLNVSDFLLAGMYLTVLFTWTFINSKNSKGVKYDPKYWANRCAHIAGSQLPLMTAFGMKNNFMSFLTGVSFDKMEHLHRVMARVICVMFWVHAFGRIVLVLSDDPTEYWFKVGVMGTSALTLLCLLSVRPLRSRSYEVFMYLHLILGVITLAGAYQHSAEFGYGVYIWPAMFLWGLDRFFRIVRIFLVNSQLFKTHTRHFASDATVTVLSPHFLRILIDTPPYFIWRPGQSAYLTISGAYPTSITEAHPFTIANLPYDDTEEGASENGSSHDETADSNREKEPHVDKGKASEDSRRLTFILRVREGFTKRLVDSVLENPDSNGVSKSFKAFVDGPYSSPPVVRGFETVVFICGGSGVSFVLPLFLDLVQAARVDANPCCQRIVLVWAIRDPGTCAHLYLTMTHLLVDSDQLNWIAEAVTHALSTISSHHPTPAIDIRLHVTTAAEDTQSFEGEERSSLGTDPEAEVGTVVGTDPNPGIARAEKMDPTAKERLLAMPEVNLIYGRPGIKDILDTEIAGARGSVGINVCGTTELVQSVRHALRGGIVRFMDVLRGGPSVLLHVEGFGNT
;
A
#
# COMPACT_ATOMS: atom_id res chain seq x y z
N MET A 1 32.97 -20.47 -66.49
CA MET A 1 31.62 -20.52 -65.86
C MET A 1 30.77 -21.45 -66.69
N ASP A 2 30.52 -22.65 -66.18
CA ASP A 2 29.79 -23.70 -66.90
C ASP A 2 28.27 -23.41 -66.78
N PRO A 3 27.53 -23.18 -67.88
CA PRO A 3 26.12 -22.79 -67.87
C PRO A 3 25.16 -23.98 -67.64
N SER A 4 25.64 -25.15 -67.26
CA SER A 4 24.83 -26.37 -67.14
C SER A 4 24.62 -26.91 -65.73
N SER A 5 24.83 -26.07 -64.71
CA SER A 5 24.43 -26.49 -63.34
C SER A 5 22.91 -26.48 -63.21
N PRO A 6 22.28 -27.64 -62.95
CA PRO A 6 20.83 -27.68 -62.79
C PRO A 6 20.45 -26.87 -61.56
N VAL A 7 19.67 -25.82 -61.75
CA VAL A 7 18.98 -25.11 -60.66
C VAL A 7 18.17 -26.15 -59.88
N ARG A 8 18.66 -26.55 -58.69
CA ARG A 8 17.91 -27.44 -57.81
C ARG A 8 16.60 -26.76 -57.51
N PRO A 9 15.44 -27.39 -57.78
CA PRO A 9 14.17 -26.83 -57.42
C PRO A 9 14.17 -26.60 -55.90
N GLN A 10 14.00 -25.37 -55.48
CA GLN A 10 13.81 -25.05 -54.06
C GLN A 10 12.59 -25.83 -53.62
N THR A 11 12.78 -26.94 -52.90
CA THR A 11 11.69 -27.71 -52.31
C THR A 11 11.00 -26.80 -51.31
N VAL A 12 9.82 -26.30 -51.66
CA VAL A 12 9.00 -25.45 -50.80
C VAL A 12 8.70 -26.27 -49.53
N ASP A 13 9.22 -25.80 -48.39
CA ASP A 13 8.94 -26.43 -47.08
C ASP A 13 7.40 -26.47 -46.86
N PRO A 14 6.75 -27.68 -46.90
CA PRO A 14 5.31 -27.78 -46.79
C PRO A 14 4.77 -27.25 -45.45
N ASP A 15 5.64 -27.22 -44.44
CA ASP A 15 5.29 -26.73 -43.10
C ASP A 15 5.37 -25.19 -42.94
N ARG A 16 5.88 -24.47 -43.94
CA ARG A 16 6.11 -23.02 -43.87
C ARG A 16 4.79 -22.25 -43.67
N ILE A 17 3.79 -22.52 -44.50
CA ILE A 17 2.51 -21.80 -44.46
C ILE A 17 1.76 -22.05 -43.15
N PRO A 18 1.50 -23.32 -42.72
CA PRO A 18 0.81 -23.55 -41.45
C PRO A 18 1.57 -23.01 -40.24
N ARG A 19 2.91 -23.07 -40.25
CA ARG A 19 3.75 -22.55 -39.20
C ARG A 19 3.63 -21.04 -39.03
N ILE A 20 3.64 -20.26 -40.11
CA ILE A 20 3.45 -18.81 -40.10
C ILE A 20 2.01 -18.47 -39.67
N ALA A 21 1.00 -19.19 -40.19
CA ALA A 21 -0.39 -18.97 -39.80
C ALA A 21 -0.60 -19.13 -38.28
N LEU A 22 -0.06 -20.21 -37.69
CA LEU A 22 -0.15 -20.44 -36.24
C LEU A 22 0.64 -19.41 -35.44
N ALA A 23 1.82 -18.99 -35.92
CA ALA A 23 2.61 -17.97 -35.26
C ALA A 23 1.90 -16.59 -35.21
N ASN A 24 1.04 -16.29 -36.17
CA ASN A 24 0.20 -15.08 -36.19
C ASN A 24 -1.12 -15.22 -35.43
N LEU A 25 -1.69 -16.42 -35.36
CA LEU A 25 -2.95 -16.68 -34.68
C LEU A 25 -2.81 -16.73 -33.15
N TYR A 26 -1.80 -17.41 -32.65
CA TYR A 26 -1.69 -17.74 -31.23
C TYR A 26 -1.46 -16.54 -30.30
N PRO A 27 -0.65 -15.53 -30.67
CA PRO A 27 -0.58 -14.30 -29.88
C PRO A 27 -1.95 -13.63 -29.71
N LYS A 28 -2.79 -13.64 -30.76
CA LYS A 28 -4.15 -13.08 -30.72
C LYS A 28 -5.05 -13.90 -29.79
N GLN A 29 -4.98 -15.23 -29.83
CA GLN A 29 -5.75 -16.09 -28.93
C GLN A 29 -5.36 -15.90 -27.46
N VAL A 30 -4.06 -15.77 -27.18
CA VAL A 30 -3.58 -15.43 -25.82
C VAL A 30 -4.11 -14.06 -25.38
N TRP A 31 -4.13 -13.08 -26.28
CA TRP A 31 -4.74 -11.77 -25.99
C TRP A 31 -6.23 -11.86 -25.71
N TYR A 32 -7.00 -12.64 -26.49
CA TYR A 32 -8.42 -12.84 -26.23
C TYR A 32 -8.66 -13.50 -24.87
N PHE A 33 -7.84 -14.47 -24.51
CA PHE A 33 -7.91 -15.09 -23.20
C PHE A 33 -7.63 -14.08 -22.08
N MET A 34 -6.54 -13.30 -22.17
CA MET A 34 -6.19 -12.29 -21.17
C MET A 34 -7.23 -11.18 -21.07
N ALA A 35 -7.71 -10.67 -22.21
CA ALA A 35 -8.74 -9.64 -22.26
C ALA A 35 -10.06 -10.12 -21.64
N THR A 36 -10.48 -11.36 -21.94
CA THR A 36 -11.69 -11.96 -21.36
C THR A 36 -11.54 -12.11 -19.84
N PHE A 37 -10.38 -12.57 -19.38
CA PHE A 37 -10.12 -12.69 -17.94
C PHE A 37 -10.16 -11.32 -17.24
N ILE A 38 -9.49 -10.31 -17.79
CA ILE A 38 -9.50 -8.95 -17.26
C ILE A 38 -10.91 -8.36 -17.27
N ALA A 39 -11.67 -8.55 -18.35
CA ALA A 39 -13.06 -8.10 -18.46
C ALA A 39 -13.96 -8.75 -17.41
N LEU A 40 -13.79 -10.06 -17.15
CA LEU A 40 -14.53 -10.77 -16.12
C LEU A 40 -14.22 -10.23 -14.72
N VAL A 41 -12.95 -10.04 -14.39
CA VAL A 41 -12.53 -9.46 -13.09
C VAL A 41 -13.08 -8.04 -12.93
N SER A 42 -13.02 -7.23 -13.99
CA SER A 42 -13.55 -5.85 -14.00
C SER A 42 -15.06 -5.82 -13.83
N ALA A 43 -15.80 -6.73 -14.48
CA ALA A 43 -17.24 -6.85 -14.30
C ALA A 43 -17.59 -7.27 -12.87
N CYS A 44 -16.89 -8.25 -12.30
CA CYS A 44 -17.06 -8.63 -10.89
C CYS A 44 -16.79 -7.47 -9.93
N HIS A 45 -15.76 -6.67 -10.20
CA HIS A 45 -15.46 -5.49 -9.41
C HIS A 45 -16.56 -4.42 -9.52
N ALA A 46 -17.00 -4.10 -10.72
CA ALA A 46 -18.08 -3.15 -10.97
C ALA A 46 -19.39 -3.57 -10.29
N ILE A 47 -19.77 -4.84 -10.42
CA ILE A 47 -20.97 -5.42 -9.77
C ILE A 47 -20.83 -5.33 -8.25
N SER A 48 -19.66 -5.66 -7.68
CA SER A 48 -19.40 -5.58 -6.24
C SER A 48 -19.50 -4.14 -5.73
N THR A 49 -18.93 -3.19 -6.47
CA THR A 49 -18.96 -1.76 -6.13
C THR A 49 -20.37 -1.20 -6.22
N LEU A 50 -21.11 -1.55 -7.27
CA LEU A 50 -22.50 -1.15 -7.43
C LEU A 50 -23.39 -1.74 -6.33
N HIS A 51 -23.20 -3.01 -6.01
CA HIS A 51 -23.92 -3.66 -4.91
C HIS A 51 -23.63 -2.98 -3.57
N ALA A 52 -22.37 -2.70 -3.26
CA ALA A 52 -21.97 -1.97 -2.06
C ALA A 52 -22.59 -0.57 -2.00
N TYR A 53 -22.64 0.13 -3.14
CA TYR A 53 -23.29 1.45 -3.25
C TYR A 53 -24.79 1.38 -2.98
N LEU A 54 -25.50 0.43 -3.57
CA LEU A 54 -26.94 0.25 -3.42
C LEU A 54 -27.34 -0.24 -2.01
N THR A 55 -26.47 -1.01 -1.35
CA THR A 55 -26.73 -1.52 0.00
C THR A 55 -26.29 -0.59 1.12
N ARG A 56 -25.51 0.44 0.81
CA ARG A 56 -24.93 1.40 1.77
C ARG A 56 -25.99 2.08 2.67
N LYS A 57 -27.21 2.28 2.17
CA LYS A 57 -28.31 2.94 2.89
C LYS A 57 -29.26 1.95 3.59
N ARG A 58 -28.95 0.66 3.62
CA ARG A 58 -29.81 -0.29 4.33
C ARG A 58 -29.58 -0.16 5.83
N PRO A 59 -30.67 -0.01 6.62
CA PRO A 59 -30.53 -0.01 8.07
C PRO A 59 -29.93 -1.35 8.53
N PRO A 60 -29.14 -1.33 9.59
CA PRO A 60 -28.57 -2.54 10.16
C PRO A 60 -29.69 -3.50 10.59
N PRO A 61 -29.45 -4.81 10.60
CA PRO A 61 -30.42 -5.76 11.12
C PRO A 61 -30.72 -5.42 12.57
N ASN A 62 -32.02 -5.41 12.92
CA ASN A 62 -32.46 -5.13 14.30
C ASN A 62 -31.75 -6.08 15.27
N PRO A 63 -31.08 -5.58 16.33
CA PRO A 63 -30.36 -6.38 17.32
C PRO A 63 -31.27 -7.42 18.02
N ASP A 64 -32.56 -7.18 18.09
CA ASP A 64 -33.53 -8.08 18.75
C ASP A 64 -34.04 -9.21 17.86
N THR A 65 -33.69 -9.23 16.58
CA THR A 65 -34.09 -10.35 15.69
C THR A 65 -33.29 -11.60 16.03
N PRO A 66 -33.91 -12.68 16.46
CA PRO A 66 -33.20 -13.93 16.75
C PRO A 66 -32.50 -14.44 15.49
N LEU A 67 -31.25 -14.90 15.64
CA LEU A 67 -30.52 -15.56 14.55
C LEU A 67 -31.39 -16.66 13.99
N ARG A 68 -31.70 -16.60 12.69
CA ARG A 68 -32.47 -17.66 12.03
C ARG A 68 -31.68 -18.96 12.15
N HIS A 69 -32.20 -19.93 12.89
CA HIS A 69 -31.60 -21.26 13.03
C HIS A 69 -31.62 -22.10 11.73
N GLY A 70 -32.22 -21.58 10.66
CA GLY A 70 -32.34 -22.24 9.37
C GLY A 70 -31.33 -21.77 8.29
N ILE A 71 -30.99 -22.67 7.38
CA ILE A 71 -30.14 -22.37 6.22
C ILE A 71 -30.90 -21.42 5.28
N SER A 72 -30.29 -20.28 4.96
CA SER A 72 -30.80 -19.29 4.01
C SER A 72 -30.05 -19.41 2.67
N TRP A 73 -30.71 -20.02 1.68
CA TRP A 73 -30.12 -20.18 0.34
C TRP A 73 -29.84 -18.86 -0.38
N ASN A 74 -30.52 -17.78 -0.01
CA ASN A 74 -30.25 -16.44 -0.55
C ASN A 74 -28.85 -15.93 -0.18
N ARG A 75 -28.21 -16.51 0.85
CA ARG A 75 -26.84 -16.19 1.29
C ARG A 75 -25.77 -17.09 0.65
N LEU A 76 -26.15 -18.01 -0.21
CA LEU A 76 -25.22 -18.91 -0.90
C LEU A 76 -24.10 -18.15 -1.66
N PRO A 77 -24.40 -17.08 -2.44
CA PRO A 77 -23.33 -16.32 -3.10
C PRO A 77 -22.36 -15.68 -2.11
N LEU A 78 -22.86 -15.20 -0.98
CA LEU A 78 -22.04 -14.58 0.07
C LEU A 78 -21.16 -15.63 0.77
N ALA A 79 -21.70 -16.79 1.07
CA ALA A 79 -20.97 -17.91 1.67
C ALA A 79 -19.85 -18.43 0.75
N THR A 80 -20.14 -18.62 -0.53
CA THR A 80 -19.14 -19.02 -1.55
C THR A 80 -18.05 -17.97 -1.71
N LEU A 81 -18.43 -16.68 -1.77
CA LEU A 81 -17.47 -15.58 -1.84
C LEU A 81 -16.56 -15.53 -0.60
N ASN A 82 -17.09 -15.83 0.57
CA ASN A 82 -16.32 -15.86 1.82
C ASN A 82 -15.29 -17.00 1.83
N VAL A 83 -15.66 -18.20 1.35
CA VAL A 83 -14.72 -19.32 1.18
C VAL A 83 -13.66 -18.98 0.15
N PHE A 84 -14.05 -18.44 -1.00
CA PHE A 84 -13.11 -17.96 -2.01
C PHE A 84 -12.09 -16.97 -1.42
N ARG A 85 -12.57 -15.95 -0.70
CA ARG A 85 -11.69 -14.98 -0.03
C ARG A 85 -10.76 -15.63 1.00
N THR A 86 -11.26 -16.63 1.73
CA THR A 86 -10.45 -17.35 2.73
C THR A 86 -9.32 -18.11 2.06
N VAL A 87 -9.61 -18.91 1.06
CA VAL A 87 -8.61 -19.74 0.37
C VAL A 87 -7.60 -18.87 -0.40
N THR A 88 -8.08 -17.87 -1.14
CA THR A 88 -7.22 -17.09 -2.05
C THR A 88 -6.38 -16.05 -1.34
N PHE A 89 -6.88 -15.38 -0.28
CA PHE A 89 -6.22 -14.22 0.32
C PHE A 89 -5.75 -14.42 1.76
N ARG A 90 -6.34 -15.36 2.53
CA ARG A 90 -5.93 -15.63 3.90
C ARG A 90 -4.87 -16.72 3.99
N TRP A 91 -4.89 -17.67 3.05
CA TRP A 91 -3.83 -18.67 2.95
C TRP A 91 -2.62 -18.05 2.26
N SER A 92 -1.47 -18.13 2.91
CA SER A 92 -0.20 -17.64 2.41
C SER A 92 0.88 -18.67 2.62
N ILE A 93 1.79 -18.78 1.66
CA ILE A 93 2.97 -19.63 1.71
C ILE A 93 4.15 -18.72 2.03
N VAL A 94 4.92 -19.06 3.05
CA VAL A 94 6.15 -18.33 3.40
C VAL A 94 7.28 -18.89 2.57
N ILE A 95 7.93 -18.04 1.79
CA ILE A 95 9.08 -18.38 0.97
C ILE A 95 10.29 -17.62 1.51
N ALA A 96 11.39 -18.31 1.80
CA ALA A 96 12.66 -17.72 2.24
C ALA A 96 12.51 -16.72 3.43
N GLY A 97 11.88 -17.17 4.51
CA GLY A 97 11.89 -16.50 5.81
C GLY A 97 11.07 -15.22 5.95
N SER A 98 10.91 -14.40 4.92
CA SER A 98 10.21 -13.11 5.02
C SER A 98 9.27 -12.79 3.86
N TYR A 99 9.28 -13.58 2.80
CA TYR A 99 8.43 -13.35 1.64
C TYR A 99 7.19 -14.22 1.69
N THR A 100 6.03 -13.61 1.75
CA THR A 100 4.74 -14.33 1.78
C THR A 100 4.01 -14.16 0.48
N LEU A 101 3.70 -15.27 -0.18
CA LEU A 101 2.80 -15.30 -1.33
C LEU A 101 1.42 -15.80 -0.90
N ASN A 102 0.40 -15.13 -1.34
CA ASN A 102 -0.97 -15.63 -1.21
C ASN A 102 -1.22 -16.75 -2.22
N VAL A 103 -2.15 -17.64 -1.94
CA VAL A 103 -2.55 -18.69 -2.88
C VAL A 103 -3.03 -18.06 -4.20
N SER A 104 -3.72 -16.93 -4.17
CA SER A 104 -4.13 -16.20 -5.38
C SER A 104 -2.95 -15.80 -6.26
N ASP A 105 -1.86 -15.31 -5.67
CA ASP A 105 -0.70 -14.84 -6.43
C ASP A 105 -0.01 -16.03 -7.12
N PHE A 106 0.08 -17.16 -6.41
CA PHE A 106 0.62 -18.39 -6.97
C PHE A 106 -0.26 -18.96 -8.09
N LEU A 107 -1.59 -18.98 -7.92
CA LEU A 107 -2.53 -19.46 -8.94
C LEU A 107 -2.52 -18.58 -10.19
N LEU A 108 -2.49 -17.25 -10.03
CA LEU A 108 -2.40 -16.33 -11.16
C LEU A 108 -1.09 -16.48 -11.93
N ALA A 109 0.03 -16.60 -11.22
CA ALA A 109 1.33 -16.83 -11.85
C ALA A 109 1.37 -18.17 -12.58
N GLY A 110 0.85 -19.24 -11.96
CA GLY A 110 0.76 -20.57 -12.55
C GLY A 110 -0.14 -20.61 -13.78
N MET A 111 -1.31 -19.97 -13.71
CA MET A 111 -2.24 -19.86 -14.84
C MET A 111 -1.58 -19.11 -16.01
N TYR A 112 -0.95 -17.97 -15.74
CA TYR A 112 -0.25 -17.19 -16.76
C TYR A 112 0.85 -18.01 -17.45
N LEU A 113 1.70 -18.66 -16.66
CA LEU A 113 2.74 -19.55 -17.16
C LEU A 113 2.14 -20.69 -18.04
N THR A 114 1.13 -21.37 -17.52
CA THR A 114 0.48 -22.50 -18.21
C THR A 114 -0.12 -22.06 -19.54
N VAL A 115 -0.82 -20.94 -19.60
CA VAL A 115 -1.38 -20.40 -20.84
C VAL A 115 -0.28 -20.14 -21.86
N LEU A 116 0.75 -19.36 -21.49
CA LEU A 116 1.80 -19.00 -22.46
C LEU A 116 2.56 -20.20 -23.00
N PHE A 117 2.92 -21.16 -22.14
CA PHE A 117 3.67 -22.34 -22.57
C PHE A 117 2.78 -23.34 -23.32
N THR A 118 1.50 -23.48 -22.97
CA THR A 118 0.58 -24.31 -23.73
C THR A 118 0.43 -23.81 -25.16
N TRP A 119 0.17 -22.51 -25.36
CA TRP A 119 0.07 -21.93 -26.70
C TRP A 119 1.40 -21.94 -27.46
N THR A 120 2.52 -21.93 -26.77
CA THR A 120 3.84 -22.08 -27.41
C THR A 120 4.04 -23.48 -28.01
N PHE A 121 3.69 -24.55 -27.27
CA PHE A 121 4.06 -25.91 -27.66
C PHE A 121 2.92 -26.72 -28.28
N ILE A 122 1.66 -26.29 -28.19
CA ILE A 122 0.54 -26.99 -28.82
C ILE A 122 0.67 -26.97 -30.35
N ASN A 123 0.25 -28.03 -31.02
CA ASN A 123 0.29 -28.16 -32.48
C ASN A 123 1.68 -27.91 -33.07
N SER A 124 2.71 -28.51 -32.47
CA SER A 124 4.11 -28.41 -32.90
C SER A 124 4.60 -29.65 -33.65
N LYS A 125 3.67 -30.45 -34.19
CA LYS A 125 3.97 -31.61 -35.02
C LYS A 125 4.16 -31.19 -36.47
N ASN A 126 5.28 -31.58 -37.11
CA ASN A 126 5.52 -31.36 -38.53
C ASN A 126 4.87 -32.37 -39.45
N SER A 127 4.87 -32.14 -40.76
CA SER A 127 4.36 -33.01 -41.79
C SER A 127 5.00 -34.42 -41.82
N LYS A 128 6.25 -34.55 -41.31
CA LYS A 128 6.97 -35.80 -41.16
C LYS A 128 6.59 -36.60 -39.89
N GLY A 129 5.69 -36.09 -39.06
CA GLY A 129 5.26 -36.75 -37.84
C GLY A 129 6.10 -36.46 -36.60
N VAL A 130 7.15 -35.65 -36.68
CA VAL A 130 8.01 -35.27 -35.54
C VAL A 130 7.21 -34.36 -34.62
N LYS A 131 7.08 -34.76 -33.36
CA LYS A 131 6.43 -33.96 -32.29
C LYS A 131 7.43 -32.93 -31.76
N TYR A 132 6.89 -31.76 -31.34
CA TYR A 132 7.68 -30.65 -30.76
C TYR A 132 8.80 -30.15 -31.67
N ASP A 133 8.54 -30.03 -32.99
CA ASP A 133 9.53 -29.49 -33.94
C ASP A 133 9.87 -28.04 -33.59
N PRO A 134 11.17 -27.71 -33.31
CA PRO A 134 11.62 -26.35 -33.00
C PRO A 134 11.25 -25.33 -34.07
N LYS A 135 11.12 -25.72 -35.33
CA LYS A 135 10.63 -24.83 -36.39
C LYS A 135 9.26 -24.24 -36.12
N TYR A 136 8.39 -24.95 -35.37
CA TYR A 136 7.06 -24.48 -35.04
C TYR A 136 7.05 -23.58 -33.80
N TRP A 137 7.77 -23.91 -32.73
CA TRP A 137 7.61 -23.23 -31.46
C TRP A 137 8.65 -22.10 -31.22
N ALA A 138 9.85 -22.14 -31.85
CA ALA A 138 10.92 -21.19 -31.53
C ALA A 138 10.49 -19.73 -31.79
N ASN A 139 10.05 -19.41 -33.02
CA ASN A 139 9.58 -18.04 -33.33
C ASN A 139 8.22 -17.72 -32.69
N ARG A 140 7.33 -18.72 -32.61
CA ARG A 140 6.01 -18.56 -31.94
C ARG A 140 6.16 -18.12 -30.48
N CYS A 141 7.16 -18.69 -29.78
CA CYS A 141 7.47 -18.29 -28.42
C CYS A 141 7.77 -16.80 -28.29
N ALA A 142 8.61 -16.27 -29.19
CA ALA A 142 8.91 -14.84 -29.22
C ALA A 142 7.70 -13.96 -29.54
N HIS A 143 6.85 -14.38 -30.51
CA HIS A 143 5.64 -13.62 -30.86
C HIS A 143 4.65 -13.57 -29.69
N ILE A 144 4.45 -14.69 -28.99
CA ILE A 144 3.58 -14.73 -27.80
C ILE A 144 4.18 -13.85 -26.71
N ALA A 145 5.47 -13.98 -26.39
CA ALA A 145 6.15 -13.21 -25.36
C ALA A 145 6.12 -11.70 -25.67
N GLY A 146 6.47 -11.32 -26.91
CA GLY A 146 6.45 -9.94 -27.38
C GLY A 146 5.05 -9.32 -27.27
N SER A 147 4.01 -10.08 -27.61
CA SER A 147 2.63 -9.61 -27.50
C SER A 147 2.21 -9.30 -26.06
N GLN A 148 2.89 -9.82 -25.03
CA GLN A 148 2.59 -9.57 -23.63
C GLN A 148 3.29 -8.31 -23.05
N LEU A 149 4.23 -7.72 -23.76
CA LEU A 149 4.97 -6.53 -23.30
C LEU A 149 4.04 -5.34 -22.98
N PRO A 150 2.99 -5.03 -23.76
CA PRO A 150 2.05 -3.95 -23.41
C PRO A 150 1.33 -4.20 -22.09
N LEU A 151 0.87 -5.41 -21.84
CA LEU A 151 0.18 -5.76 -20.59
C LEU A 151 1.15 -5.74 -19.39
N MET A 152 2.35 -6.26 -19.55
CA MET A 152 3.41 -6.17 -18.55
C MET A 152 3.74 -4.71 -18.20
N THR A 153 3.86 -3.84 -19.21
CA THR A 153 4.11 -2.41 -19.01
C THR A 153 2.95 -1.74 -18.28
N ALA A 154 1.70 -2.03 -18.68
CA ALA A 154 0.50 -1.49 -18.03
C ALA A 154 0.44 -1.83 -16.54
N PHE A 155 0.86 -3.03 -16.13
CA PHE A 155 0.89 -3.41 -14.71
C PHE A 155 1.99 -2.71 -13.91
N GLY A 156 3.09 -2.30 -14.56
CA GLY A 156 4.17 -1.55 -13.92
C GLY A 156 3.98 -0.03 -13.87
N MET A 157 2.91 0.51 -14.46
CA MET A 157 2.64 1.94 -14.49
C MET A 157 2.20 2.45 -13.11
N LYS A 158 2.65 3.65 -12.72
CA LYS A 158 2.19 4.29 -11.47
C LYS A 158 0.75 4.79 -11.58
N ASN A 159 0.36 5.34 -12.73
CA ASN A 159 -1.03 5.66 -13.05
C ASN A 159 -1.77 4.41 -13.53
N ASN A 160 -1.94 3.45 -12.62
CA ASN A 160 -2.38 2.12 -13.00
C ASN A 160 -3.90 2.06 -13.22
N PHE A 161 -4.33 2.33 -14.46
CA PHE A 161 -5.73 2.24 -14.87
C PHE A 161 -6.28 0.80 -14.71
N MET A 162 -5.41 -0.22 -14.76
CA MET A 162 -5.80 -1.61 -14.53
C MET A 162 -6.25 -1.84 -13.09
N SER A 163 -5.56 -1.21 -12.12
CA SER A 163 -5.97 -1.26 -10.71
C SER A 163 -7.34 -0.61 -10.52
N PHE A 164 -7.59 0.52 -11.15
CA PHE A 164 -8.90 1.17 -11.13
C PHE A 164 -10.00 0.29 -11.75
N LEU A 165 -9.72 -0.30 -12.90
CA LEU A 165 -10.69 -1.11 -13.64
C LEU A 165 -11.03 -2.42 -12.92
N THR A 166 -10.03 -3.10 -12.39
CA THR A 166 -10.16 -4.44 -11.79
C THR A 166 -10.37 -4.42 -10.28
N GLY A 167 -10.13 -3.29 -9.60
CA GLY A 167 -10.12 -3.20 -8.13
C GLY A 167 -8.96 -3.93 -7.45
N VAL A 168 -8.00 -4.44 -8.23
CA VAL A 168 -6.81 -5.11 -7.70
C VAL A 168 -5.81 -4.06 -7.22
N SER A 169 -5.26 -4.22 -6.01
CA SER A 169 -4.32 -3.27 -5.42
C SER A 169 -3.04 -3.11 -6.25
N PHE A 170 -2.43 -1.95 -6.16
CA PHE A 170 -1.19 -1.60 -6.86
C PHE A 170 -0.05 -2.60 -6.57
N ASP A 171 0.13 -3.02 -5.32
CA ASP A 171 1.17 -3.99 -4.93
C ASP A 171 1.03 -5.33 -5.65
N LYS A 172 -0.21 -5.77 -5.88
CA LYS A 172 -0.48 -6.99 -6.66
C LYS A 172 -0.21 -6.81 -8.14
N MET A 173 -0.49 -5.62 -8.69
CA MET A 173 -0.13 -5.28 -10.07
C MET A 173 1.39 -5.28 -10.26
N GLU A 174 2.14 -4.71 -9.32
CA GLU A 174 3.61 -4.79 -9.33
C GLU A 174 4.11 -6.24 -9.22
N HIS A 175 3.46 -7.06 -8.39
CA HIS A 175 3.81 -8.48 -8.32
C HIS A 175 3.60 -9.18 -9.67
N LEU A 176 2.47 -8.96 -10.33
CA LEU A 176 2.19 -9.50 -11.67
C LEU A 176 3.18 -8.97 -12.70
N HIS A 177 3.52 -7.69 -12.68
CA HIS A 177 4.58 -7.13 -13.53
C HIS A 177 5.89 -7.90 -13.39
N ARG A 178 6.34 -8.16 -12.15
CA ARG A 178 7.58 -8.93 -11.89
C ARG A 178 7.49 -10.37 -12.37
N VAL A 179 6.35 -11.04 -12.20
CA VAL A 179 6.14 -12.41 -12.68
C VAL A 179 6.15 -12.44 -14.20
N MET A 180 5.40 -11.56 -14.86
CA MET A 180 5.31 -11.49 -16.32
C MET A 180 6.68 -11.21 -16.94
N ALA A 181 7.43 -10.25 -16.41
CA ALA A 181 8.77 -9.92 -16.90
C ALA A 181 9.71 -11.13 -16.88
N ARG A 182 9.70 -11.93 -15.81
CA ARG A 182 10.51 -13.15 -15.70
C ARG A 182 10.07 -14.23 -16.66
N VAL A 183 8.77 -14.43 -16.83
CA VAL A 183 8.22 -15.41 -17.79
C VAL A 183 8.59 -14.99 -19.23
N ILE A 184 8.42 -13.71 -19.58
CA ILE A 184 8.79 -13.17 -20.88
C ILE A 184 10.31 -13.34 -21.14
N CYS A 185 11.13 -13.08 -20.13
CA CYS A 185 12.58 -13.29 -20.21
C CYS A 185 12.92 -14.76 -20.54
N VAL A 186 12.30 -15.71 -19.81
CA VAL A 186 12.47 -17.15 -20.08
C VAL A 186 12.03 -17.49 -21.51
N MET A 187 10.89 -16.96 -21.95
CA MET A 187 10.39 -17.22 -23.32
C MET A 187 11.31 -16.65 -24.40
N PHE A 188 11.92 -15.49 -24.21
CA PHE A 188 12.93 -14.96 -25.14
C PHE A 188 14.18 -15.83 -25.19
N TRP A 189 14.62 -16.38 -24.05
CA TRP A 189 15.69 -17.38 -24.04
C TRP A 189 15.30 -18.69 -24.73
N VAL A 190 14.06 -19.17 -24.53
CA VAL A 190 13.53 -20.34 -25.26
C VAL A 190 13.56 -20.08 -26.77
N HIS A 191 13.16 -18.88 -27.22
CA HIS A 191 13.30 -18.46 -28.62
C HIS A 191 14.76 -18.51 -29.10
N ALA A 192 15.66 -17.87 -28.37
CA ALA A 192 17.10 -17.80 -28.74
C ALA A 192 17.70 -19.19 -28.83
N PHE A 193 17.49 -20.07 -27.83
CA PHE A 193 17.98 -21.45 -27.88
C PHE A 193 17.33 -22.26 -29.01
N GLY A 194 16.02 -22.09 -29.26
CA GLY A 194 15.35 -22.73 -30.39
C GLY A 194 15.96 -22.35 -31.73
N ARG A 195 16.38 -21.08 -31.90
CA ARG A 195 17.09 -20.63 -33.10
C ARG A 195 18.48 -21.25 -33.22
N ILE A 196 19.22 -21.37 -32.13
CA ILE A 196 20.55 -22.03 -32.10
C ILE A 196 20.42 -23.51 -32.47
N VAL A 197 19.46 -24.23 -31.88
CA VAL A 197 19.23 -25.69 -32.19
C VAL A 197 18.88 -25.93 -33.64
N LEU A 198 18.20 -24.99 -34.29
CA LEU A 198 17.87 -25.06 -35.70
C LEU A 198 19.07 -24.85 -36.62
N VAL A 199 20.25 -24.53 -36.04
CA VAL A 199 21.49 -24.21 -36.81
C VAL A 199 21.18 -23.22 -37.95
N LEU A 200 20.31 -22.24 -37.65
CA LEU A 200 20.00 -21.21 -38.60
C LEU A 200 21.20 -20.30 -38.75
N SER A 201 21.69 -20.16 -39.96
CA SER A 201 22.80 -19.27 -40.33
C SER A 201 22.33 -17.81 -40.30
N ASP A 202 21.83 -17.36 -39.14
CA ASP A 202 21.56 -15.95 -38.95
C ASP A 202 22.88 -15.21 -38.89
N ASP A 203 23.06 -14.24 -39.76
CA ASP A 203 24.29 -13.47 -39.81
C ASP A 203 24.39 -12.56 -38.57
N PRO A 204 25.39 -12.78 -37.68
CA PRO A 204 25.56 -11.96 -36.48
C PRO A 204 25.98 -10.51 -36.80
N THR A 205 26.32 -10.20 -38.04
CA THR A 205 26.62 -8.82 -38.47
C THR A 205 25.37 -8.01 -38.76
N GLU A 206 24.24 -8.67 -38.98
CA GLU A 206 22.94 -8.03 -39.24
C GLU A 206 22.46 -7.19 -38.04
N TYR A 207 21.93 -6.00 -38.37
CA TYR A 207 21.49 -5.03 -37.35
C TYR A 207 20.38 -5.61 -36.46
N TRP A 208 19.37 -6.23 -37.07
CA TRP A 208 18.25 -6.84 -36.32
C TRP A 208 18.71 -7.91 -35.33
N PHE A 209 19.72 -8.68 -35.66
CA PHE A 209 20.29 -9.68 -34.76
C PHE A 209 20.95 -9.02 -33.54
N LYS A 210 21.82 -8.03 -33.79
CA LYS A 210 22.49 -7.28 -32.69
C LYS A 210 21.56 -6.64 -31.73
N VAL A 211 20.50 -5.97 -32.22
CA VAL A 211 19.50 -5.32 -31.33
C VAL A 211 18.62 -6.33 -30.60
N GLY A 212 18.37 -7.51 -31.17
CA GLY A 212 17.69 -8.61 -30.49
C GLY A 212 18.50 -9.16 -29.32
N VAL A 213 19.81 -9.40 -29.52
CA VAL A 213 20.72 -9.81 -28.44
C VAL A 213 20.82 -8.72 -27.37
N MET A 214 20.99 -7.46 -27.77
CA MET A 214 21.03 -6.33 -26.83
C MET A 214 19.78 -6.24 -25.98
N GLY A 215 18.59 -6.31 -26.58
CA GLY A 215 17.31 -6.23 -25.84
C GLY A 215 17.10 -7.39 -24.88
N THR A 216 17.42 -8.63 -25.30
CA THR A 216 17.31 -9.81 -24.44
C THR A 216 18.33 -9.78 -23.30
N SER A 217 19.55 -9.33 -23.55
CA SER A 217 20.59 -9.16 -22.52
C SER A 217 20.17 -8.08 -21.50
N ALA A 218 19.62 -6.95 -21.96
CA ALA A 218 19.11 -5.91 -21.09
C ALA A 218 17.95 -6.41 -20.20
N LEU A 219 17.00 -7.17 -20.75
CA LEU A 219 15.93 -7.78 -19.97
C LEU A 219 16.45 -8.80 -18.95
N THR A 220 17.43 -9.59 -19.32
CA THR A 220 18.07 -10.56 -18.41
C THR A 220 18.73 -9.84 -17.24
N LEU A 221 19.51 -8.80 -17.54
CA LEU A 221 20.14 -7.98 -16.50
C LEU A 221 19.09 -7.30 -15.60
N LEU A 222 17.98 -6.80 -16.17
CA LEU A 222 16.84 -6.27 -15.43
C LEU A 222 16.25 -7.31 -14.46
N CYS A 223 16.03 -8.54 -14.92
CA CYS A 223 15.50 -9.61 -14.09
C CYS A 223 16.46 -9.97 -12.94
N LEU A 224 17.78 -10.00 -13.20
CA LEU A 224 18.79 -10.26 -12.19
C LEU A 224 18.89 -9.14 -11.15
N LEU A 225 18.91 -7.87 -11.58
CA LEU A 225 18.97 -6.72 -10.68
C LEU A 225 17.68 -6.53 -9.87
N SER A 226 16.53 -7.05 -10.34
CA SER A 226 15.24 -6.93 -9.68
C SER A 226 15.02 -7.89 -8.51
N VAL A 227 15.98 -8.80 -8.22
CA VAL A 227 15.87 -9.68 -7.04
C VAL A 227 15.96 -8.87 -5.75
N ARG A 228 15.16 -9.28 -4.75
CA ARG A 228 14.96 -8.49 -3.52
C ARG A 228 16.26 -8.07 -2.81
N PRO A 229 17.29 -8.93 -2.61
CA PRO A 229 18.51 -8.53 -1.91
C PRO A 229 19.26 -7.37 -2.59
N LEU A 230 19.32 -7.37 -3.93
CA LEU A 230 19.97 -6.30 -4.69
C LEU A 230 19.15 -5.01 -4.66
N ARG A 231 17.85 -5.13 -4.98
CA ARG A 231 16.95 -4.01 -5.03
C ARG A 231 16.81 -3.28 -3.68
N SER A 232 16.75 -4.01 -2.56
CA SER A 232 16.61 -3.41 -1.24
C SER A 232 17.87 -2.73 -0.72
N ARG A 233 19.05 -3.10 -1.23
CA ARG A 233 20.32 -2.51 -0.82
C ARG A 233 20.55 -1.10 -1.39
N SER A 234 20.12 -0.87 -2.64
CA SER A 234 20.33 0.40 -3.35
C SER A 234 19.14 0.66 -4.29
N TYR A 235 18.00 1.02 -3.69
CA TYR A 235 16.74 1.17 -4.43
C TYR A 235 16.81 2.24 -5.53
N GLU A 236 17.47 3.37 -5.25
CA GLU A 236 17.61 4.47 -6.20
C GLU A 236 18.41 4.05 -7.43
N VAL A 237 19.55 3.39 -7.23
CA VAL A 237 20.39 2.87 -8.32
C VAL A 237 19.61 1.85 -9.14
N PHE A 238 18.89 0.94 -8.47
CA PHE A 238 18.01 -0.01 -9.15
C PHE A 238 16.98 0.70 -10.02
N MET A 239 16.34 1.76 -9.54
CA MET A 239 15.30 2.47 -10.27
C MET A 239 15.84 3.14 -11.54
N TYR A 240 17.02 3.77 -11.48
CA TYR A 240 17.67 4.34 -12.67
C TYR A 240 18.07 3.28 -13.68
N LEU A 241 18.70 2.21 -13.22
CA LEU A 241 19.09 1.10 -14.10
C LEU A 241 17.87 0.41 -14.70
N HIS A 242 16.78 0.25 -13.93
CA HIS A 242 15.53 -0.30 -14.41
C HIS A 242 14.95 0.53 -15.56
N LEU A 243 14.98 1.84 -15.44
CA LEU A 243 14.48 2.73 -16.47
C LEU A 243 15.32 2.64 -17.76
N ILE A 244 16.64 2.73 -17.63
CA ILE A 244 17.57 2.67 -18.77
C ILE A 244 17.48 1.31 -19.47
N LEU A 245 17.59 0.22 -18.73
CA LEU A 245 17.52 -1.13 -19.29
C LEU A 245 16.13 -1.46 -19.86
N GLY A 246 15.07 -0.91 -19.28
CA GLY A 246 13.71 -1.02 -19.79
C GLY A 246 13.57 -0.38 -21.17
N VAL A 247 14.12 0.84 -21.35
CA VAL A 247 14.15 1.51 -22.66
C VAL A 247 14.95 0.70 -23.68
N ILE A 248 16.14 0.20 -23.30
CA ILE A 248 16.98 -0.64 -24.18
C ILE A 248 16.23 -1.93 -24.56
N THR A 249 15.54 -2.57 -23.59
CA THR A 249 14.75 -3.78 -23.84
C THR A 249 13.63 -3.52 -24.84
N LEU A 250 12.83 -2.48 -24.64
CA LEU A 250 11.68 -2.17 -25.51
C LEU A 250 12.15 -1.72 -26.90
N ALA A 251 13.16 -0.87 -26.99
CA ALA A 251 13.72 -0.40 -28.27
C ALA A 251 14.36 -1.55 -29.04
N GLY A 252 15.16 -2.39 -28.37
CA GLY A 252 15.79 -3.55 -29.00
C GLY A 252 14.77 -4.58 -29.48
N ALA A 253 13.76 -4.89 -28.66
CA ALA A 253 12.66 -5.78 -29.04
C ALA A 253 11.86 -5.22 -30.22
N TYR A 254 11.58 -3.92 -30.24
CA TYR A 254 10.87 -3.28 -31.35
C TYR A 254 11.66 -3.36 -32.65
N GLN A 255 12.92 -2.94 -32.65
CA GLN A 255 13.75 -2.93 -33.86
C GLN A 255 14.00 -4.36 -34.39
N HIS A 256 14.26 -5.32 -33.49
CA HIS A 256 14.39 -6.73 -33.87
C HIS A 256 13.11 -7.29 -34.51
N SER A 257 11.96 -7.01 -33.94
CA SER A 257 10.67 -7.55 -34.43
C SER A 257 10.10 -6.79 -35.63
N ALA A 258 10.42 -5.51 -35.78
CA ALA A 258 9.92 -4.66 -36.85
C ALA A 258 10.44 -5.11 -38.23
N GLU A 259 11.67 -5.62 -38.30
CA GLU A 259 12.27 -6.22 -39.52
C GLU A 259 11.39 -7.34 -40.09
N PHE A 260 10.69 -8.07 -39.21
CA PHE A 260 9.82 -9.18 -39.60
C PHE A 260 8.34 -8.83 -39.61
N GLY A 261 7.98 -7.53 -39.48
CA GLY A 261 6.59 -7.07 -39.45
C GLY A 261 5.85 -7.26 -38.12
N TYR A 262 6.55 -7.65 -37.03
CA TYR A 262 5.94 -7.91 -35.71
C TYR A 262 6.10 -6.76 -34.69
N GLY A 263 6.63 -5.63 -35.11
CA GLY A 263 6.74 -4.43 -34.26
C GLY A 263 5.40 -3.95 -33.68
N VAL A 264 4.28 -4.35 -34.31
CA VAL A 264 2.91 -4.05 -33.86
C VAL A 264 2.60 -4.58 -32.45
N TYR A 265 3.31 -5.61 -31.98
CA TYR A 265 3.16 -6.16 -30.63
C TYR A 265 3.93 -5.36 -29.58
N ILE A 266 4.94 -4.60 -29.97
CA ILE A 266 5.88 -3.96 -29.04
C ILE A 266 5.60 -2.46 -28.89
N TRP A 267 5.30 -1.72 -29.97
CA TRP A 267 5.11 -0.27 -29.91
C TRP A 267 4.01 0.17 -28.90
N PRO A 268 2.92 -0.62 -28.66
CA PRO A 268 1.94 -0.21 -27.67
C PRO A 268 2.51 -0.14 -26.25
N ALA A 269 3.53 -1.00 -25.93
CA ALA A 269 4.22 -0.92 -24.63
C ALA A 269 4.99 0.40 -24.50
N MET A 270 5.69 0.83 -25.56
CA MET A 270 6.41 2.10 -25.58
C MET A 270 5.44 3.29 -25.48
N PHE A 271 4.31 3.24 -26.18
CA PHE A 271 3.28 4.25 -26.11
C PHE A 271 2.68 4.37 -24.70
N LEU A 272 2.28 3.26 -24.09
CA LEU A 272 1.74 3.23 -22.73
C LEU A 272 2.74 3.78 -21.72
N TRP A 273 4.01 3.39 -21.82
CA TRP A 273 5.05 3.91 -20.95
C TRP A 273 5.26 5.43 -21.13
N GLY A 274 5.31 5.91 -22.38
CA GLY A 274 5.43 7.34 -22.69
C GLY A 274 4.23 8.14 -22.17
N LEU A 275 3.01 7.61 -22.35
CA LEU A 275 1.78 8.22 -21.88
C LEU A 275 1.75 8.33 -20.33
N ASP A 276 2.19 7.29 -19.61
CA ASP A 276 2.31 7.33 -18.13
C ASP A 276 3.30 8.41 -17.70
N ARG A 277 4.47 8.50 -18.35
CA ARG A 277 5.45 9.56 -18.05
C ARG A 277 4.90 10.94 -18.32
N PHE A 278 4.22 11.12 -19.44
CA PHE A 278 3.57 12.38 -19.79
C PHE A 278 2.54 12.82 -18.74
N PHE A 279 1.59 11.97 -18.40
CA PHE A 279 0.58 12.29 -17.38
C PHE A 279 1.21 12.56 -16.02
N ARG A 280 2.26 11.84 -15.66
CA ARG A 280 2.98 12.09 -14.42
C ARG A 280 3.64 13.47 -14.39
N ILE A 281 4.33 13.85 -15.46
CA ILE A 281 4.99 15.16 -15.57
C ILE A 281 3.94 16.27 -15.51
N VAL A 282 2.83 16.14 -16.28
CA VAL A 282 1.74 17.12 -16.26
C VAL A 282 1.15 17.26 -14.86
N ARG A 283 0.89 16.17 -14.17
CA ARG A 283 0.35 16.21 -12.80
C ARG A 283 1.32 16.85 -11.81
N ILE A 284 2.59 16.47 -11.82
CA ILE A 284 3.63 17.10 -10.96
C ILE A 284 3.66 18.60 -11.24
N PHE A 285 3.63 19.00 -12.50
CA PHE A 285 3.60 20.41 -12.88
C PHE A 285 2.35 21.11 -12.33
N LEU A 286 1.16 20.57 -12.56
CA LEU A 286 -0.09 21.16 -12.09
C LEU A 286 -0.15 21.28 -10.57
N VAL A 287 0.20 20.23 -9.85
CA VAL A 287 0.13 20.18 -8.36
C VAL A 287 1.13 21.15 -7.71
N ASN A 288 2.33 21.31 -8.30
CA ASN A 288 3.40 22.05 -7.65
C ASN A 288 3.63 23.47 -8.23
N SER A 289 2.97 23.84 -9.34
CA SER A 289 3.25 25.11 -10.02
C SER A 289 2.61 26.34 -9.37
N GLN A 290 1.74 26.17 -8.37
CA GLN A 290 0.98 27.26 -7.72
C GLN A 290 0.48 28.34 -8.70
N LEU A 291 0.12 27.93 -9.96
CA LEU A 291 -0.26 28.81 -11.07
C LEU A 291 -1.44 29.74 -10.74
N PHE A 292 -2.22 29.40 -9.72
CA PHE A 292 -3.44 30.13 -9.34
C PHE A 292 -3.28 30.99 -8.06
N LYS A 293 -2.08 31.01 -7.44
CA LYS A 293 -1.79 31.93 -6.33
C LYS A 293 -1.27 33.27 -6.89
N THR A 294 -1.98 34.33 -6.61
CA THR A 294 -1.81 35.66 -7.23
C THR A 294 -0.52 36.38 -6.84
N HIS A 295 0.21 35.95 -5.81
CA HIS A 295 1.33 36.73 -5.29
C HIS A 295 2.71 36.02 -5.22
N THR A 296 2.82 34.72 -5.44
CA THR A 296 4.14 34.04 -5.36
C THR A 296 4.27 33.00 -6.46
N ARG A 297 5.09 33.30 -7.47
CA ARG A 297 5.45 32.34 -8.54
C ARG A 297 6.53 31.39 -8.08
N HIS A 298 6.25 30.48 -7.16
CA HIS A 298 7.18 29.41 -6.79
C HIS A 298 6.73 28.07 -7.37
N PHE A 299 7.68 27.33 -7.92
CA PHE A 299 7.46 26.01 -8.54
C PHE A 299 7.65 24.86 -7.55
N ALA A 300 7.43 25.03 -6.28
CA ALA A 300 7.49 24.00 -5.28
C ALA A 300 6.63 24.38 -4.09
N SER A 301 6.04 23.39 -3.44
CA SER A 301 5.30 23.60 -2.20
C SER A 301 6.27 23.76 -1.03
N ASP A 302 5.89 24.57 -0.04
CA ASP A 302 6.63 24.65 1.21
C ASP A 302 6.31 23.43 2.07
N ALA A 303 7.36 22.79 2.57
CA ALA A 303 7.26 21.62 3.43
C ALA A 303 7.94 21.92 4.76
N THR A 304 7.21 21.82 5.84
CA THR A 304 7.78 21.90 7.19
C THR A 304 8.05 20.50 7.69
N VAL A 305 9.32 20.18 7.92
CA VAL A 305 9.76 18.90 8.47
C VAL A 305 10.07 19.10 9.95
N THR A 306 9.37 18.38 10.81
CA THR A 306 9.54 18.40 12.27
C THR A 306 10.00 17.05 12.75
N VAL A 307 11.08 16.98 13.50
CA VAL A 307 11.54 15.76 14.17
C VAL A 307 10.73 15.61 15.45
N LEU A 308 9.88 14.58 15.48
CA LEU A 308 9.02 14.28 16.64
C LEU A 308 9.78 13.49 17.71
N SER A 309 10.62 12.55 17.27
CA SER A 309 11.48 11.73 18.13
C SER A 309 12.66 11.17 17.31
N PRO A 310 13.64 10.50 17.90
CA PRO A 310 14.71 9.83 17.16
C PRO A 310 14.21 8.83 16.11
N HIS A 311 12.97 8.36 16.25
CA HIS A 311 12.38 7.34 15.39
C HIS A 311 11.26 7.85 14.47
N PHE A 312 10.76 9.09 14.67
CA PHE A 312 9.62 9.62 13.92
C PHE A 312 9.82 11.08 13.50
N LEU A 313 9.35 11.38 12.31
CA LEU A 313 9.28 12.75 11.79
C LEU A 313 7.88 13.01 11.20
N ARG A 314 7.48 14.28 11.25
CA ARG A 314 6.26 14.79 10.62
C ARG A 314 6.63 15.74 9.50
N ILE A 315 5.95 15.60 8.37
CA ILE A 315 6.08 16.53 7.24
C ILE A 315 4.71 17.13 6.98
N LEU A 316 4.64 18.45 6.98
CA LEU A 316 3.47 19.23 6.62
C LEU A 316 3.74 19.92 5.29
N ILE A 317 2.83 19.78 4.32
CA ILE A 317 2.97 20.36 2.98
C ILE A 317 1.69 21.07 2.61
N ASP A 318 1.76 22.34 2.24
CA ASP A 318 0.62 23.08 1.73
C ASP A 318 0.43 22.76 0.24
N THR A 319 -0.76 22.30 -0.14
CA THR A 319 -1.11 21.93 -1.50
C THR A 319 -2.23 22.80 -2.05
N PRO A 320 -2.37 22.90 -3.39
CA PRO A 320 -3.47 23.64 -4.01
C PRO A 320 -4.85 23.07 -3.62
N PRO A 321 -5.93 23.88 -3.65
CA PRO A 321 -7.27 23.46 -3.25
C PRO A 321 -7.85 22.37 -4.16
N TYR A 322 -7.38 22.24 -5.38
CA TYR A 322 -7.77 21.18 -6.32
C TYR A 322 -7.06 19.84 -6.08
N PHE A 323 -6.08 19.78 -5.18
CA PHE A 323 -5.49 18.50 -4.75
C PHE A 323 -6.43 17.81 -3.78
N ILE A 324 -7.16 16.83 -4.27
CA ILE A 324 -8.15 16.08 -3.50
C ILE A 324 -7.64 14.66 -3.30
N TRP A 325 -7.64 14.19 -2.06
CA TRP A 325 -7.29 12.81 -1.73
C TRP A 325 -8.40 12.13 -0.94
N ARG A 326 -8.30 10.83 -0.80
CA ARG A 326 -9.18 10.00 0.03
C ARG A 326 -8.38 9.38 1.17
N PRO A 327 -8.97 9.15 2.35
CA PRO A 327 -8.32 8.45 3.45
C PRO A 327 -7.69 7.14 2.99
N GLY A 328 -6.44 6.88 3.41
CA GLY A 328 -5.68 5.70 3.01
C GLY A 328 -4.94 5.80 1.68
N GLN A 329 -4.97 6.96 1.00
CA GLN A 329 -4.13 7.20 -0.18
C GLN A 329 -2.71 7.64 0.20
N SER A 330 -1.78 7.45 -0.72
CA SER A 330 -0.37 7.81 -0.59
C SER A 330 0.03 8.84 -1.66
N ALA A 331 1.11 9.58 -1.39
CA ALA A 331 1.76 10.44 -2.37
C ALA A 331 3.28 10.21 -2.35
N TYR A 332 3.92 10.41 -3.50
CA TYR A 332 5.37 10.44 -3.57
C TYR A 332 5.87 11.84 -3.22
N LEU A 333 6.81 11.89 -2.30
CA LEU A 333 7.45 13.11 -1.87
C LEU A 333 8.88 13.17 -2.37
N THR A 334 9.25 14.32 -2.93
CA THR A 334 10.63 14.71 -3.24
C THR A 334 10.92 15.98 -2.45
N ILE A 335 11.88 15.93 -1.52
CA ILE A 335 12.28 17.09 -0.70
C ILE A 335 13.55 17.67 -1.32
N SER A 336 13.48 18.92 -1.75
CA SER A 336 14.63 19.60 -2.36
C SER A 336 15.43 20.37 -1.31
N GLY A 337 16.76 20.29 -1.41
CA GLY A 337 17.68 21.08 -0.55
C GLY A 337 17.98 20.46 0.81
N ALA A 338 17.49 19.26 1.10
CA ALA A 338 17.84 18.54 2.32
C ALA A 338 19.29 18.01 2.27
N TYR A 339 19.69 17.46 1.12
CA TYR A 339 21.06 16.98 0.83
C TYR A 339 21.24 16.90 -0.70
N PRO A 340 22.47 16.73 -1.24
CA PRO A 340 22.75 16.93 -2.67
C PRO A 340 21.90 16.10 -3.64
N THR A 341 21.56 14.85 -3.28
CA THR A 341 20.75 13.95 -4.15
C THR A 341 19.26 14.01 -3.87
N SER A 342 18.81 14.77 -2.89
CA SER A 342 17.41 14.76 -2.39
C SER A 342 16.37 15.10 -3.47
N ILE A 343 16.71 15.92 -4.47
CA ILE A 343 15.81 16.30 -5.56
C ILE A 343 15.53 15.14 -6.54
N THR A 344 16.39 14.15 -6.57
CA THR A 344 16.25 13.00 -7.48
C THR A 344 15.56 11.80 -6.83
N GLU A 345 15.31 11.88 -5.53
CA GLU A 345 14.72 10.81 -4.73
C GLU A 345 13.24 11.08 -4.46
N ALA A 346 12.38 10.17 -4.90
CA ALA A 346 10.93 10.25 -4.70
C ALA A 346 10.44 9.01 -3.93
N HIS A 347 9.96 9.21 -2.71
CA HIS A 347 9.52 8.13 -1.82
C HIS A 347 8.01 8.19 -1.56
N PRO A 348 7.30 7.05 -1.59
CA PRO A 348 5.87 6.98 -1.31
C PRO A 348 5.60 7.01 0.19
N PHE A 349 4.67 7.87 0.61
CA PHE A 349 4.20 7.94 1.99
C PHE A 349 2.68 8.08 2.04
N THR A 350 2.07 7.48 3.06
CA THR A 350 0.63 7.58 3.27
C THR A 350 0.26 8.95 3.82
N ILE A 351 -0.80 9.54 3.29
CA ILE A 351 -1.36 10.79 3.78
C ILE A 351 -2.12 10.48 5.07
N ALA A 352 -1.72 11.10 6.18
CA ALA A 352 -2.17 10.75 7.52
C ALA A 352 -3.36 11.57 8.04
N ASN A 353 -3.85 12.56 7.28
CA ASN A 353 -4.98 13.40 7.65
C ASN A 353 -6.15 13.28 6.67
N LEU A 354 -7.30 13.82 7.06
CA LEU A 354 -8.48 13.94 6.22
C LEU A 354 -8.33 15.10 5.21
N PRO A 355 -9.06 15.06 4.08
CA PRO A 355 -9.06 16.14 3.09
C PRO A 355 -9.75 17.43 3.55
N TYR A 356 -10.54 17.35 4.61
CA TYR A 356 -11.23 18.48 5.25
C TYR A 356 -10.90 18.45 6.74
N ASP A 357 -10.35 19.53 7.24
CA ASP A 357 -10.10 19.71 8.67
C ASP A 357 -11.22 20.61 9.22
N ASP A 358 -12.22 20.00 9.84
CA ASP A 358 -13.39 20.72 10.42
C ASP A 358 -12.99 21.53 11.68
N THR A 359 -11.71 21.56 12.05
CA THR A 359 -11.23 22.27 13.25
C THR A 359 -11.32 23.79 13.12
N GLU A 360 -11.49 24.34 11.91
CA GLU A 360 -11.58 25.80 11.70
C GLU A 360 -13.02 26.32 11.62
N GLU A 361 -14.02 25.48 11.31
CA GLU A 361 -15.43 25.91 11.24
C GLU A 361 -16.12 26.07 12.60
N GLY A 362 -15.63 25.40 13.64
CA GLY A 362 -16.20 25.48 15.00
C GLY A 362 -15.91 26.79 15.75
N ALA A 363 -14.98 27.59 15.27
CA ALA A 363 -14.62 28.87 15.91
C ALA A 363 -15.38 30.08 15.36
N SER A 364 -16.11 29.93 14.24
CA SER A 364 -16.80 31.04 13.55
C SER A 364 -18.30 31.14 13.81
N GLU A 365 -18.96 30.13 14.37
CA GLU A 365 -20.44 30.15 14.56
C GLU A 365 -20.95 30.59 15.93
N ASN A 366 -20.11 30.98 16.89
CA ASN A 366 -20.56 31.50 18.19
C ASN A 366 -20.39 33.02 18.31
N GLY A 367 -20.92 33.78 17.38
CA GLY A 367 -20.83 35.25 17.43
C GLY A 367 -21.87 36.01 16.64
N SER A 368 -23.16 35.56 16.60
CA SER A 368 -24.25 36.44 16.16
C SER A 368 -25.56 36.12 16.89
N SER A 369 -25.66 36.61 18.12
CA SER A 369 -26.98 36.92 18.66
C SER A 369 -27.10 38.45 18.72
N HIS A 370 -28.13 38.92 18.04
CA HIS A 370 -28.58 40.29 18.02
C HIS A 370 -28.58 40.94 19.42
N ASP A 371 -28.02 42.12 19.53
CA ASP A 371 -28.71 43.20 20.23
C ASP A 371 -28.31 44.57 19.65
N GLU A 372 -29.26 45.22 19.00
CA GLU A 372 -29.22 46.62 18.63
C GLU A 372 -29.49 47.47 19.84
N THR A 373 -28.51 48.22 20.34
CA THR A 373 -28.75 49.56 20.90
C THR A 373 -27.48 50.39 20.88
N ALA A 374 -27.66 51.60 20.40
CA ALA A 374 -26.64 52.64 20.20
C ALA A 374 -25.87 52.99 21.47
N ASP A 375 -24.57 53.19 21.35
CA ASP A 375 -23.93 54.38 21.87
C ASP A 375 -22.63 54.70 21.15
N SER A 376 -22.51 55.99 20.78
CA SER A 376 -21.42 56.61 20.10
C SER A 376 -20.34 57.01 21.10
N ASN A 377 -19.10 56.74 20.76
CA ASN A 377 -17.81 57.23 21.32
C ASN A 377 -16.93 56.14 21.96
N ARG A 378 -16.07 55.54 21.14
CA ARG A 378 -14.80 55.02 21.63
C ARG A 378 -13.70 55.09 20.53
N GLU A 379 -12.61 55.59 20.94
CA GLU A 379 -11.39 55.84 20.15
C GLU A 379 -10.89 54.60 19.39
N LYS A 380 -10.40 54.85 18.17
CA LYS A 380 -9.77 53.86 17.30
C LYS A 380 -8.45 53.40 17.87
N GLU A 381 -8.40 52.21 18.46
CA GLU A 381 -7.18 51.45 18.59
C GLU A 381 -6.74 50.88 17.21
N PRO A 382 -5.41 50.75 16.97
CA PRO A 382 -4.90 50.34 15.67
C PRO A 382 -5.30 48.88 15.39
N HIS A 383 -6.01 48.69 14.31
CA HIS A 383 -6.34 47.38 13.74
C HIS A 383 -5.02 46.62 13.48
N VAL A 384 -4.69 45.66 14.33
CA VAL A 384 -3.80 44.58 13.98
C VAL A 384 -4.53 43.78 12.92
N ASP A 385 -4.03 43.85 11.70
CA ASP A 385 -4.46 43.11 10.54
C ASP A 385 -4.32 41.60 10.87
N LYS A 386 -5.37 40.99 11.39
CA LYS A 386 -5.47 39.52 11.48
C LYS A 386 -5.49 39.06 10.05
N GLY A 387 -4.30 38.72 9.57
CA GLY A 387 -4.11 38.18 8.23
C GLY A 387 -5.19 37.14 7.94
N LYS A 388 -5.98 37.40 6.90
CA LYS A 388 -6.86 36.43 6.27
C LYS A 388 -6.03 35.14 6.10
N ALA A 389 -6.24 34.16 6.98
CA ALA A 389 -5.83 32.79 6.73
C ALA A 389 -6.43 32.42 5.38
N SER A 390 -5.59 32.14 4.41
CA SER A 390 -6.03 31.95 3.05
C SER A 390 -6.89 30.67 3.01
N GLU A 391 -8.18 30.81 2.82
CA GLU A 391 -9.16 29.74 2.55
C GLU A 391 -8.79 28.83 1.37
N ASP A 392 -7.63 29.04 0.77
CA ASP A 392 -7.26 28.51 -0.55
C ASP A 392 -6.17 27.43 -0.54
N SER A 393 -5.69 26.97 0.62
CA SER A 393 -4.64 25.92 0.68
C SER A 393 -5.03 24.76 1.59
N ARG A 394 -4.88 23.53 1.06
CA ARG A 394 -5.06 22.29 1.83
C ARG A 394 -3.71 21.80 2.33
N ARG A 395 -3.66 21.38 3.58
CA ARG A 395 -2.43 20.88 4.21
C ARG A 395 -2.41 19.36 4.23
N LEU A 396 -1.34 18.77 3.67
CA LEU A 396 -1.05 17.34 3.79
C LEU A 396 -0.19 17.10 5.01
N THR A 397 -0.53 16.06 5.76
CA THR A 397 0.27 15.58 6.90
C THR A 397 0.80 14.19 6.61
N PHE A 398 2.11 14.03 6.76
CA PHE A 398 2.78 12.73 6.66
C PHE A 398 3.51 12.44 7.97
N ILE A 399 3.40 11.20 8.45
CA ILE A 399 4.07 10.73 9.64
C ILE A 399 4.93 9.55 9.26
N LEU A 400 6.23 9.71 9.42
CA LEU A 400 7.21 8.80 8.85
C LEU A 400 8.06 8.21 9.97
N ARG A 401 8.34 6.92 9.85
CA ARG A 401 9.35 6.28 10.68
C ARG A 401 10.73 6.55 10.08
N VAL A 402 11.67 6.96 10.93
CA VAL A 402 13.07 7.14 10.57
C VAL A 402 13.70 5.76 10.30
N ARG A 403 14.24 5.59 9.10
CA ARG A 403 15.00 4.41 8.67
C ARG A 403 16.27 4.89 7.99
N GLU A 404 17.26 4.02 7.85
CA GLU A 404 18.43 4.29 7.04
C GLU A 404 18.05 4.71 5.60
N GLY A 405 18.84 5.59 5.02
CA GLY A 405 18.56 6.19 3.71
C GLY A 405 17.87 7.55 3.81
N PHE A 406 16.84 7.79 3.01
CA PHE A 406 16.16 9.07 2.85
C PHE A 406 15.73 9.72 4.17
N THR A 407 14.97 9.01 5.00
CA THR A 407 14.39 9.60 6.21
C THR A 407 15.43 9.93 7.27
N LYS A 408 16.50 9.14 7.38
CA LYS A 408 17.61 9.45 8.29
C LYS A 408 18.37 10.70 7.82
N ARG A 409 18.76 10.75 6.54
CA ARG A 409 19.44 11.94 5.96
C ARG A 409 18.60 13.22 6.12
N LEU A 410 17.27 13.07 6.03
CA LEU A 410 16.36 14.19 6.24
C LEU A 410 16.38 14.67 7.70
N VAL A 411 16.35 13.75 8.68
CA VAL A 411 16.49 14.08 10.10
C VAL A 411 17.82 14.75 10.37
N ASP A 412 18.93 14.17 9.87
CA ASP A 412 20.27 14.73 10.05
C ASP A 412 20.34 16.18 9.51
N SER A 413 19.75 16.44 8.33
CA SER A 413 19.68 17.78 7.73
C SER A 413 18.83 18.78 8.54
N VAL A 414 17.78 18.33 9.23
CA VAL A 414 16.99 19.18 10.14
C VAL A 414 17.81 19.52 11.38
N LEU A 415 18.47 18.53 11.99
CA LEU A 415 19.22 18.71 13.24
C LEU A 415 20.53 19.50 13.05
N GLU A 416 21.16 19.44 11.86
CA GLU A 416 22.36 20.24 11.56
C GLU A 416 22.07 21.74 11.51
N ASN A 417 20.91 22.16 10.99
CA ASN A 417 20.55 23.58 10.84
C ASN A 417 19.05 23.75 11.06
N PRO A 418 18.56 23.64 12.30
CA PRO A 418 17.14 23.79 12.60
C PRO A 418 16.69 25.26 12.49
N ASP A 419 15.40 25.46 12.25
CA ASP A 419 14.75 26.76 12.41
C ASP A 419 14.67 27.14 13.90
N SER A 420 14.11 28.30 14.22
CA SER A 420 14.05 28.90 15.56
C SER A 420 13.58 27.99 16.70
N ASN A 421 12.89 26.90 16.40
CA ASN A 421 12.34 25.96 17.39
C ASN A 421 13.28 24.77 17.70
N GLY A 422 14.45 24.66 17.08
CA GLY A 422 15.44 23.62 17.35
C GLY A 422 15.13 22.21 16.84
N VAL A 423 13.89 21.93 16.38
CA VAL A 423 13.41 20.59 15.97
C VAL A 423 12.70 20.57 14.61
N SER A 424 12.57 21.72 13.97
CA SER A 424 11.91 21.83 12.66
C SER A 424 12.76 22.59 11.65
N LYS A 425 12.48 22.34 10.36
CA LYS A 425 13.10 23.06 9.24
C LYS A 425 12.19 23.05 8.04
N SER A 426 12.19 24.20 7.33
CA SER A 426 11.42 24.36 6.09
C SER A 426 12.26 23.98 4.88
N PHE A 427 11.64 23.23 3.96
CA PHE A 427 12.23 22.79 2.69
C PHE A 427 11.27 23.07 1.53
N LYS A 428 11.78 23.00 0.30
CA LYS A 428 10.92 22.91 -0.88
C LYS A 428 10.61 21.46 -1.19
N ALA A 429 9.33 21.14 -1.43
CA ALA A 429 8.88 19.81 -1.73
C ALA A 429 8.08 19.75 -3.02
N PHE A 430 8.16 18.59 -3.69
CA PHE A 430 7.30 18.23 -4.80
C PHE A 430 6.43 17.05 -4.39
N VAL A 431 5.13 17.20 -4.60
CA VAL A 431 4.12 16.18 -4.34
C VAL A 431 3.67 15.57 -5.65
N ASP A 432 3.73 14.26 -5.74
CA ASP A 432 3.22 13.48 -6.88
C ASP A 432 2.19 12.47 -6.37
N GLY A 433 0.92 12.71 -6.62
CA GLY A 433 -0.19 11.91 -6.11
C GLY A 433 -1.55 12.54 -6.40
N PRO A 434 -2.62 12.05 -5.73
CA PRO A 434 -2.63 10.90 -4.83
C PRO A 434 -2.63 9.56 -5.58
N TYR A 435 -2.12 8.53 -4.91
CA TYR A 435 -2.06 7.16 -5.43
C TYR A 435 -2.77 6.19 -4.48
N SER A 436 -2.94 4.96 -4.93
CA SER A 436 -3.62 3.86 -4.26
C SER A 436 -5.15 3.95 -4.34
N SER A 437 -5.79 2.79 -4.24
CA SER A 437 -7.24 2.67 -4.09
C SER A 437 -7.52 2.30 -2.63
N PRO A 438 -7.99 3.24 -1.82
CA PRO A 438 -8.23 2.99 -0.40
C PRO A 438 -9.31 1.92 -0.22
N PRO A 439 -9.27 1.15 0.88
CA PRO A 439 -10.30 0.18 1.20
C PRO A 439 -11.64 0.89 1.44
N VAL A 440 -12.71 0.24 1.01
CA VAL A 440 -14.06 0.69 1.37
C VAL A 440 -14.31 0.27 2.81
N VAL A 441 -14.29 1.22 3.75
CA VAL A 441 -14.59 0.97 5.18
C VAL A 441 -16.04 1.25 5.53
N ARG A 442 -16.71 2.13 4.78
CA ARG A 442 -18.12 2.46 4.95
C ARG A 442 -18.99 1.33 4.40
N GLY A 443 -20.03 0.92 5.15
CA GLY A 443 -20.98 -0.13 4.77
C GLY A 443 -20.72 -1.47 5.45
N PHE A 444 -19.79 -1.55 6.41
CA PHE A 444 -19.65 -2.66 7.33
C PHE A 444 -20.38 -2.34 8.65
N GLU A 445 -20.98 -3.34 9.25
CA GLU A 445 -21.60 -3.23 10.58
C GLU A 445 -20.52 -3.08 11.67
N THR A 446 -19.47 -3.88 11.56
CA THR A 446 -18.32 -3.81 12.47
C THR A 446 -17.05 -3.55 11.66
N VAL A 447 -16.25 -2.58 12.07
CA VAL A 447 -14.95 -2.31 11.46
C VAL A 447 -13.85 -2.45 12.51
N VAL A 448 -12.88 -3.31 12.21
CA VAL A 448 -11.72 -3.54 13.07
C VAL A 448 -10.46 -3.04 12.36
N PHE A 449 -9.80 -2.09 12.98
CA PHE A 449 -8.52 -1.57 12.54
C PHE A 449 -7.42 -2.15 13.43
N ILE A 450 -6.39 -2.73 12.82
CA ILE A 450 -5.24 -3.30 13.53
C ILE A 450 -3.97 -2.69 12.95
N CYS A 451 -3.19 -2.00 13.77
CA CYS A 451 -1.94 -1.40 13.29
C CYS A 451 -0.78 -1.58 14.27
N GLY A 452 0.44 -1.57 13.72
CA GLY A 452 1.68 -1.65 14.48
C GLY A 452 2.60 -0.47 14.16
N GLY A 453 3.08 0.23 15.20
CA GLY A 453 3.98 1.36 15.05
C GLY A 453 3.46 2.42 14.09
N SER A 454 4.25 2.80 13.09
CA SER A 454 3.87 3.77 12.05
C SER A 454 2.71 3.34 11.14
N GLY A 455 2.17 2.10 11.26
CA GLY A 455 0.99 1.64 10.54
C GLY A 455 -0.28 2.44 10.83
N VAL A 456 -0.27 3.14 11.93
CA VAL A 456 -1.34 4.05 12.29
C VAL A 456 -1.51 5.19 11.27
N SER A 457 -0.47 5.62 10.57
CA SER A 457 -0.60 6.65 9.52
C SER A 457 -1.54 6.26 8.37
N PHE A 458 -1.72 4.96 8.11
CA PHE A 458 -2.70 4.44 7.16
C PHE A 458 -4.09 4.27 7.80
N VAL A 459 -4.12 3.77 9.02
CA VAL A 459 -5.37 3.43 9.72
C VAL A 459 -6.10 4.66 10.23
N LEU A 460 -5.36 5.65 10.75
CA LEU A 460 -5.92 6.86 11.37
C LEU A 460 -6.88 7.62 10.46
N PRO A 461 -6.52 8.00 9.22
CA PRO A 461 -7.46 8.72 8.36
C PRO A 461 -8.71 7.89 7.99
N LEU A 462 -8.60 6.56 7.91
CA LEU A 462 -9.75 5.69 7.68
C LEU A 462 -10.67 5.63 8.91
N PHE A 463 -10.09 5.59 10.11
CA PHE A 463 -10.81 5.64 11.37
C PHE A 463 -11.55 6.99 11.53
N LEU A 464 -10.85 8.10 11.32
CA LEU A 464 -11.42 9.44 11.41
C LEU A 464 -12.53 9.67 10.38
N ASP A 465 -12.36 9.20 9.13
CA ASP A 465 -13.41 9.27 8.10
C ASP A 465 -14.68 8.50 8.49
N LEU A 466 -14.51 7.35 9.15
CA LEU A 466 -15.65 6.56 9.61
C LEU A 466 -16.36 7.20 10.79
N VAL A 467 -15.62 7.79 11.72
CA VAL A 467 -16.13 8.54 12.87
C VAL A 467 -16.88 9.79 12.39
N GLN A 468 -16.30 10.56 11.47
CA GLN A 468 -16.93 11.74 10.89
C GLN A 468 -18.21 11.38 10.11
N ALA A 469 -18.19 10.26 9.37
CA ALA A 469 -19.39 9.80 8.67
C ALA A 469 -20.52 9.45 9.63
N ALA A 470 -20.21 8.91 10.81
CA ALA A 470 -21.21 8.59 11.83
C ALA A 470 -21.86 9.84 12.47
N ARG A 471 -21.17 10.99 12.44
CA ARG A 471 -21.73 12.29 12.89
C ARG A 471 -22.80 12.83 11.93
N VAL A 472 -22.57 12.66 10.63
CA VAL A 472 -23.43 13.24 9.59
C VAL A 472 -24.63 12.34 9.27
N ASP A 473 -24.46 11.03 9.41
CA ASP A 473 -25.49 10.04 9.06
C ASP A 473 -26.41 9.75 10.25
N ALA A 474 -27.68 10.14 10.16
CA ALA A 474 -28.68 9.88 11.20
C ALA A 474 -28.95 8.37 11.44
N ASN A 475 -28.48 7.50 10.56
CA ASN A 475 -28.60 6.04 10.67
C ASN A 475 -27.35 5.35 10.09
N PRO A 476 -26.21 5.41 10.81
CA PRO A 476 -24.97 4.86 10.32
C PRO A 476 -25.07 3.35 10.19
N CYS A 477 -24.61 2.81 9.05
CA CYS A 477 -24.51 1.37 8.83
C CYS A 477 -23.53 0.70 9.82
N CYS A 478 -22.51 1.45 10.26
CA CYS A 478 -21.50 1.00 11.19
C CYS A 478 -21.98 1.16 12.64
N GLN A 479 -22.09 0.04 13.36
CA GLN A 479 -22.50 -0.01 14.77
C GLN A 479 -21.32 -0.15 15.73
N ARG A 480 -20.17 -0.67 15.26
CA ARG A 480 -19.00 -0.89 16.09
C ARG A 480 -17.71 -0.59 15.35
N ILE A 481 -16.84 0.19 15.99
CA ILE A 481 -15.51 0.55 15.49
C ILE A 481 -14.49 0.14 16.55
N VAL A 482 -13.54 -0.71 16.17
CA VAL A 482 -12.46 -1.14 17.05
C VAL A 482 -11.13 -0.73 16.45
N LEU A 483 -10.29 -0.03 17.21
CA LEU A 483 -8.94 0.33 16.83
C LEU A 483 -7.94 -0.33 17.78
N VAL A 484 -7.13 -1.24 17.27
CA VAL A 484 -6.05 -1.91 18.00
C VAL A 484 -4.72 -1.38 17.48
N TRP A 485 -3.99 -0.66 18.32
CA TRP A 485 -2.70 -0.12 17.96
C TRP A 485 -1.60 -0.65 18.87
N ALA A 486 -0.65 -1.38 18.30
CA ALA A 486 0.53 -1.88 18.99
C ALA A 486 1.68 -0.88 18.84
N ILE A 487 2.11 -0.32 19.96
CA ILE A 487 3.21 0.64 20.06
C ILE A 487 4.38 -0.09 20.72
N ARG A 488 5.58 0.02 20.16
CA ARG A 488 6.78 -0.49 20.77
C ARG A 488 7.37 0.59 21.67
N ASP A 489 7.51 0.26 22.95
CA ASP A 489 8.31 1.08 23.86
C ASP A 489 9.80 0.89 23.52
N PRO A 490 10.58 1.95 23.23
CA PRO A 490 11.99 1.85 22.89
C PRO A 490 12.89 1.56 24.11
N GLY A 491 12.40 0.81 25.07
CA GLY A 491 13.20 0.17 26.12
C GLY A 491 14.08 1.14 26.92
N THR A 492 13.55 1.70 27.96
CA THR A 492 14.37 2.17 29.08
C THR A 492 14.75 0.96 29.93
N CYS A 493 16.05 0.79 30.17
CA CYS A 493 16.60 -0.31 30.96
C CYS A 493 15.75 -0.64 32.18
N ALA A 494 15.54 -1.92 32.43
CA ALA A 494 14.69 -2.52 33.47
C ALA A 494 14.92 -2.07 34.91
N HIS A 495 15.80 -1.13 35.16
CA HIS A 495 16.22 -0.73 36.51
C HIS A 495 15.51 0.53 37.08
N LEU A 496 14.65 1.20 36.33
CA LEU A 496 13.90 2.39 36.83
C LEU A 496 12.39 2.15 37.03
N TYR A 497 12.00 0.90 37.26
CA TYR A 497 10.60 0.43 37.20
C TYR A 497 9.72 0.87 38.39
N LEU A 498 10.22 1.55 39.42
CA LEU A 498 9.45 1.73 40.66
C LEU A 498 9.02 3.16 40.99
N THR A 499 9.45 4.19 40.28
CA THR A 499 9.18 5.57 40.75
C THR A 499 8.54 6.53 39.73
N MET A 500 8.32 6.13 38.47
CA MET A 500 7.75 7.06 37.46
C MET A 500 6.76 6.36 36.53
N THR A 501 5.66 5.88 37.04
CA THR A 501 4.57 5.27 36.26
C THR A 501 3.86 6.24 35.30
N HIS A 502 4.18 7.52 35.28
CA HIS A 502 3.55 8.52 34.43
C HIS A 502 4.39 9.01 33.24
N LEU A 503 5.65 8.58 33.06
CA LEU A 503 6.56 9.18 32.09
C LEU A 503 7.07 8.25 30.97
N LEU A 504 6.67 6.99 30.91
CA LEU A 504 7.36 5.95 30.13
C LEU A 504 6.60 5.33 28.95
N VAL A 505 5.49 5.85 28.54
CA VAL A 505 5.01 5.60 27.18
C VAL A 505 5.70 6.62 26.28
N ASP A 506 6.37 6.15 25.21
CA ASP A 506 7.00 7.01 24.23
C ASP A 506 5.97 8.10 23.83
N SER A 507 6.05 9.22 24.56
CA SER A 507 5.04 10.26 24.60
C SER A 507 4.79 10.81 23.21
N ASP A 508 5.80 10.67 22.34
CA ASP A 508 5.83 11.28 21.04
C ASP A 508 4.91 10.58 20.04
N GLN A 509 4.76 9.24 20.11
CA GLN A 509 3.85 8.52 19.19
C GLN A 509 2.38 8.81 19.47
N LEU A 510 2.00 8.97 20.72
CA LEU A 510 0.62 9.28 21.10
C LEU A 510 0.26 10.74 20.89
N ASN A 511 1.17 11.67 21.15
CA ASN A 511 0.88 13.10 21.10
C ASN A 511 0.37 13.58 19.73
N TRP A 512 0.89 13.03 18.64
CA TRP A 512 0.50 13.49 17.30
C TRP A 512 -0.83 12.93 16.79
N ILE A 513 -1.35 11.83 17.37
CA ILE A 513 -2.70 11.33 17.07
C ILE A 513 -3.72 11.76 18.13
N ALA A 514 -3.26 12.08 19.34
CA ALA A 514 -4.11 12.35 20.49
C ALA A 514 -5.07 13.52 20.20
N GLU A 515 -4.58 14.59 19.62
CA GLU A 515 -5.39 15.76 19.29
C GLU A 515 -6.49 15.41 18.27
N ALA A 516 -6.14 14.75 17.16
CA ALA A 516 -7.10 14.37 16.13
C ALA A 516 -8.16 13.39 16.64
N VAL A 517 -7.74 12.38 17.41
CA VAL A 517 -8.67 11.37 17.96
C VAL A 517 -9.56 11.98 19.06
N THR A 518 -8.98 12.77 19.97
CA THR A 518 -9.74 13.46 21.03
C THR A 518 -10.80 14.39 20.44
N HIS A 519 -10.43 15.19 19.45
CA HIS A 519 -11.36 16.06 18.75
C HIS A 519 -12.46 15.26 18.05
N ALA A 520 -12.12 14.21 17.32
CA ALA A 520 -13.09 13.36 16.65
C ALA A 520 -14.09 12.71 17.64
N LEU A 521 -13.60 12.21 18.78
CA LEU A 521 -14.44 11.58 19.80
C LEU A 521 -15.31 12.59 20.54
N SER A 522 -14.79 13.76 20.93
CA SER A 522 -15.54 14.78 21.63
C SER A 522 -16.74 15.32 20.83
N THR A 523 -16.62 15.33 19.50
CA THR A 523 -17.67 15.78 18.61
C THR A 523 -18.78 14.76 18.35
N ILE A 524 -18.56 13.46 18.65
CA ILE A 524 -19.59 12.42 18.54
C ILE A 524 -20.60 12.49 19.70
N SER A 525 -20.15 12.87 20.87
CA SER A 525 -20.90 12.77 22.13
C SER A 525 -22.22 13.54 22.17
N SER A 526 -22.58 14.36 21.18
CA SER A 526 -23.71 15.25 21.23
C SER A 526 -24.91 14.93 20.32
N HIS A 527 -24.78 14.02 19.34
CA HIS A 527 -25.84 13.81 18.33
C HIS A 527 -25.96 12.35 17.85
N HIS A 528 -27.18 11.76 18.03
CA HIS A 528 -27.67 10.49 17.45
C HIS A 528 -27.08 9.15 17.96
N PRO A 529 -27.66 7.99 17.58
CA PRO A 529 -27.14 6.69 17.97
C PRO A 529 -25.73 6.49 17.42
N THR A 530 -24.75 6.61 18.31
CA THR A 530 -23.33 6.55 17.99
C THR A 530 -22.87 5.11 17.90
N PRO A 531 -21.97 4.77 16.95
CA PRO A 531 -21.33 3.46 16.96
C PRO A 531 -20.55 3.26 18.26
N ALA A 532 -20.54 2.05 18.78
CA ALA A 532 -19.69 1.68 19.90
C ALA A 532 -18.23 1.74 19.47
N ILE A 533 -17.45 2.67 20.03
CA ILE A 533 -16.03 2.85 19.70
C ILE A 533 -15.19 2.23 20.82
N ASP A 534 -14.14 1.49 20.44
CA ASP A 534 -13.23 0.84 21.36
C ASP A 534 -11.79 0.97 20.82
N ILE A 535 -10.97 1.73 21.53
CA ILE A 535 -9.57 2.00 21.15
C ILE A 535 -8.68 1.27 22.15
N ARG A 536 -7.92 0.29 21.68
CA ARG A 536 -6.99 -0.53 22.47
C ARG A 536 -5.56 -0.20 22.11
N LEU A 537 -4.87 0.50 23.01
CA LEU A 537 -3.47 0.87 22.87
C LEU A 537 -2.61 -0.18 23.56
N HIS A 538 -1.90 -0.98 22.78
CA HIS A 538 -1.02 -2.03 23.28
C HIS A 538 0.44 -1.55 23.33
N VAL A 539 1.01 -1.44 24.52
CA VAL A 539 2.43 -1.07 24.72
C VAL A 539 3.26 -2.34 24.85
N THR A 540 4.11 -2.61 23.86
CA THR A 540 4.96 -3.79 23.81
C THR A 540 6.40 -3.42 24.17
N THR A 541 7.01 -4.14 25.14
CA THR A 541 8.39 -3.94 25.56
C THR A 541 9.37 -4.82 24.77
N ALA A 542 10.60 -4.34 24.54
CA ALA A 542 11.62 -5.10 23.82
C ALA A 542 12.06 -6.40 24.52
N ALA A 543 11.83 -6.53 25.84
CA ALA A 543 12.20 -7.70 26.63
C ALA A 543 11.34 -8.95 26.34
N GLU A 544 10.13 -8.78 25.81
CA GLU A 544 9.24 -9.91 25.48
C GLU A 544 9.64 -10.64 24.19
N ASP A 545 10.47 -10.01 23.33
CA ASP A 545 10.92 -10.62 22.08
C ASP A 545 11.92 -11.76 22.29
N THR A 546 12.59 -11.82 23.45
CA THR A 546 13.63 -12.83 23.75
C THR A 546 13.07 -14.10 24.38
N GLN A 547 11.91 -14.04 25.04
CA GLN A 547 11.36 -15.24 25.75
C GLN A 547 10.54 -16.16 24.82
N SER A 548 10.16 -15.76 23.64
CA SER A 548 9.40 -16.61 22.71
C SER A 548 10.28 -17.54 21.85
N PHE A 549 11.61 -17.41 21.90
CA PHE A 549 12.55 -18.26 21.14
C PHE A 549 13.36 -19.24 22.00
N GLU A 550 13.27 -19.18 23.34
CA GLU A 550 14.01 -20.08 24.25
C GLU A 550 13.14 -21.09 25.00
N GLY A 551 11.93 -21.35 24.54
CA GLY A 551 10.96 -22.27 25.15
C GLY A 551 11.12 -23.76 24.79
N GLU A 552 12.18 -24.17 24.08
CA GLU A 552 12.49 -25.58 23.84
C GLU A 552 14.00 -25.79 23.92
N GLU A 553 14.52 -25.96 25.09
CA GLU A 553 15.73 -26.66 25.53
C GLU A 553 16.35 -25.94 26.74
N ARG A 554 16.03 -26.43 27.91
CA ARG A 554 16.96 -26.74 29.03
C ARG A 554 16.21 -26.99 30.33
N SER A 555 15.90 -28.21 30.58
CA SER A 555 15.82 -28.74 31.93
C SER A 555 17.25 -29.05 32.43
N SER A 556 17.48 -28.77 33.68
CA SER A 556 18.60 -29.18 34.54
C SER A 556 19.79 -28.22 34.61
N LEU A 557 19.96 -27.57 35.69
CA LEU A 557 20.90 -27.70 36.79
C LEU A 557 20.87 -26.44 37.71
N GLY A 558 20.80 -26.72 38.97
CA GLY A 558 20.60 -25.77 40.05
C GLY A 558 21.85 -25.02 40.53
N THR A 559 21.57 -24.29 41.56
CA THR A 559 22.36 -23.72 42.66
C THR A 559 22.47 -22.21 42.70
N ASP A 560 21.87 -21.70 43.79
CA ASP A 560 22.08 -20.35 44.35
C ASP A 560 23.56 -20.10 44.71
N PRO A 561 24.01 -18.82 44.92
CA PRO A 561 23.84 -18.25 46.25
C PRO A 561 23.62 -16.71 46.32
N GLU A 562 23.04 -16.34 47.46
CA GLU A 562 22.99 -15.10 48.22
C GLU A 562 23.98 -13.97 47.89
N ALA A 563 23.48 -12.71 47.88
CA ALA A 563 24.26 -11.52 48.30
C ALA A 563 23.33 -10.38 48.77
N GLU A 564 23.36 -10.19 50.02
CA GLU A 564 23.36 -9.03 50.94
C GLU A 564 22.64 -7.74 50.53
N VAL A 565 21.73 -7.35 51.44
CA VAL A 565 21.06 -6.08 51.63
C VAL A 565 22.03 -5.08 52.29
N GLY A 566 22.24 -3.95 51.62
CA GLY A 566 22.93 -2.77 52.17
C GLY A 566 21.95 -1.63 52.40
N THR A 567 21.60 -1.38 53.63
CA THR A 567 20.77 -0.28 54.12
C THR A 567 21.57 1.04 54.12
N VAL A 568 21.06 2.12 53.51
CA VAL A 568 21.53 3.50 53.77
C VAL A 568 20.34 4.35 54.23
N VAL A 569 20.54 4.86 55.44
CA VAL A 569 19.61 5.68 56.23
C VAL A 569 19.66 7.16 55.76
N GLY A 570 18.53 7.74 55.77
CA GLY A 570 17.97 8.99 55.58
C GLY A 570 18.69 10.33 55.73
N THR A 571 18.06 11.38 55.23
CA THR A 571 17.91 12.69 55.92
C THR A 571 16.70 13.46 55.36
N ASP A 572 16.06 14.16 56.27
CA ASP A 572 14.74 14.78 56.29
C ASP A 572 14.41 15.84 55.24
N PRO A 573 13.13 16.13 55.01
CA PRO A 573 12.62 16.99 53.97
C PRO A 573 12.40 18.44 54.46
N ASN A 574 12.71 19.38 53.59
CA ASN A 574 12.32 20.78 53.76
C ASN A 574 10.98 21.06 53.07
N PRO A 575 9.96 21.59 53.74
CA PRO A 575 8.64 21.80 53.12
C PRO A 575 8.55 23.18 52.47
N GLY A 576 8.86 23.24 51.20
CA GLY A 576 8.52 24.37 50.35
C GLY A 576 7.30 23.99 49.52
N ILE A 577 6.10 24.28 49.98
CA ILE A 577 4.84 24.11 49.22
C ILE A 577 4.87 25.15 48.09
N ALA A 578 5.35 24.76 46.94
CA ALA A 578 5.00 25.39 45.69
C ALA A 578 3.60 24.92 45.29
N ARG A 579 2.65 25.85 45.30
CA ARG A 579 1.31 25.65 44.69
C ARG A 579 1.55 25.25 43.24
N ALA A 580 1.33 23.99 42.91
CA ALA A 580 1.27 23.54 41.53
C ALA A 580 0.10 24.26 40.86
N GLU A 581 0.39 25.23 40.01
CA GLU A 581 -0.54 25.72 39.01
C GLU A 581 -1.04 24.49 38.23
N LYS A 582 -2.36 24.32 38.18
CA LYS A 582 -3.00 23.28 37.38
C LYS A 582 -2.65 23.55 35.91
N MET A 583 -1.58 22.93 35.43
CA MET A 583 -1.32 22.89 33.99
C MET A 583 -2.48 22.21 33.31
N ASP A 584 -2.97 22.77 32.20
CA ASP A 584 -3.99 22.14 31.39
C ASP A 584 -3.49 20.73 30.94
N PRO A 585 -4.33 19.69 31.03
CA PRO A 585 -3.92 18.35 30.67
C PRO A 585 -3.43 18.29 29.23
N THR A 586 -2.33 17.61 29.00
CA THR A 586 -1.78 17.40 27.66
C THR A 586 -2.81 16.66 26.77
N ALA A 587 -2.71 16.82 25.46
CA ALA A 587 -3.60 16.11 24.52
C ALA A 587 -3.60 14.59 24.75
N LYS A 588 -2.45 14.02 25.14
CA LYS A 588 -2.28 12.62 25.53
C LYS A 588 -3.09 12.25 26.79
N GLU A 589 -3.01 13.06 27.82
CA GLU A 589 -3.75 12.82 29.07
C GLU A 589 -5.25 12.90 28.84
N ARG A 590 -5.70 13.83 28.01
CA ARG A 590 -7.10 13.93 27.58
C ARG A 590 -7.56 12.68 26.83
N LEU A 591 -6.74 12.17 25.90
CA LEU A 591 -7.05 10.94 25.16
C LEU A 591 -7.16 9.73 26.08
N LEU A 592 -6.20 9.56 27.00
CA LEU A 592 -6.17 8.44 27.93
C LEU A 592 -7.25 8.49 29.02
N ALA A 593 -7.84 9.66 29.26
CA ALA A 593 -8.97 9.85 30.17
C ALA A 593 -10.33 9.51 29.54
N MET A 594 -10.39 9.25 28.22
CA MET A 594 -11.62 8.92 27.53
C MET A 594 -12.06 7.48 27.82
N PRO A 595 -13.35 7.22 28.04
CA PRO A 595 -13.86 5.88 28.37
C PRO A 595 -13.73 4.87 27.22
N GLU A 596 -13.61 5.36 25.98
CA GLU A 596 -13.42 4.54 24.78
C GLU A 596 -11.98 4.05 24.62
N VAL A 597 -11.02 4.58 25.40
CA VAL A 597 -9.60 4.32 25.25
C VAL A 597 -9.06 3.43 26.38
N ASN A 598 -8.53 2.28 26.01
CA ASN A 598 -7.97 1.30 26.90
C ASN A 598 -6.46 1.16 26.69
N LEU A 599 -5.64 1.45 27.70
CA LEU A 599 -4.21 1.20 27.67
C LEU A 599 -3.92 -0.19 28.21
N ILE A 600 -3.26 -1.03 27.41
CA ILE A 600 -2.98 -2.44 27.71
C ILE A 600 -1.48 -2.68 27.53
N TYR A 601 -0.84 -3.28 28.52
CA TYR A 601 0.57 -3.68 28.42
C TYR A 601 0.67 -5.10 27.85
N GLY A 602 1.61 -5.29 26.91
CA GLY A 602 1.82 -6.55 26.22
C GLY A 602 1.30 -6.59 24.78
N ARG A 603 1.59 -7.69 24.10
CA ARG A 603 1.18 -7.90 22.71
C ARG A 603 -0.32 -8.15 22.61
N PRO A 604 -1.00 -7.60 21.57
CA PRO A 604 -2.42 -7.87 21.37
C PRO A 604 -2.68 -9.34 21.04
N GLY A 605 -3.61 -9.97 21.77
CA GLY A 605 -4.15 -11.31 21.45
C GLY A 605 -5.04 -11.24 20.21
N ILE A 606 -4.44 -11.18 19.03
CA ILE A 606 -5.15 -10.93 17.75
C ILE A 606 -6.28 -11.93 17.52
N LYS A 607 -6.06 -13.20 17.86
CA LYS A 607 -7.07 -14.25 17.68
C LYS A 607 -8.29 -13.97 18.56
N ASP A 608 -8.09 -13.70 19.82
CA ASP A 608 -9.17 -13.52 20.80
C ASP A 608 -9.97 -12.24 20.48
N ILE A 609 -9.27 -11.16 20.06
CA ILE A 609 -9.88 -9.93 19.62
C ILE A 609 -10.79 -10.19 18.42
N LEU A 610 -10.27 -10.86 17.38
CA LEU A 610 -11.03 -11.13 16.17
C LEU A 610 -12.18 -12.12 16.41
N ASP A 611 -11.96 -13.16 17.25
CA ASP A 611 -12.99 -14.11 17.62
C ASP A 611 -14.17 -13.40 18.31
N THR A 612 -13.88 -12.50 19.26
CA THR A 612 -14.89 -11.73 19.99
C THR A 612 -15.67 -10.79 19.05
N GLU A 613 -14.97 -9.99 18.25
CA GLU A 613 -15.62 -8.99 17.38
C GLU A 613 -16.42 -9.65 16.23
N ILE A 614 -15.95 -10.78 15.70
CA ILE A 614 -16.68 -11.52 14.67
C ILE A 614 -17.88 -12.26 15.26
N ALA A 615 -17.77 -12.84 16.47
CA ALA A 615 -18.87 -13.50 17.14
C ALA A 615 -19.99 -12.53 17.53
N GLY A 616 -19.63 -11.30 17.89
CA GLY A 616 -20.59 -10.23 18.22
C GLY A 616 -21.29 -9.61 17.03
N ALA A 617 -20.73 -9.74 15.82
CA ALA A 617 -21.27 -9.13 14.61
C ALA A 617 -22.38 -9.99 13.98
N ARG A 618 -23.42 -9.34 13.44
CA ARG A 618 -24.56 -10.02 12.76
C ARG A 618 -24.56 -9.88 11.25
N GLY A 619 -23.89 -8.86 10.73
CA GLY A 619 -23.86 -8.53 9.31
C GLY A 619 -22.51 -8.72 8.66
N SER A 620 -21.81 -7.63 8.36
CA SER A 620 -20.50 -7.65 7.71
C SER A 620 -19.42 -7.06 8.59
N VAL A 621 -18.26 -7.73 8.63
CA VAL A 621 -17.09 -7.29 9.36
C VAL A 621 -15.99 -6.91 8.40
N GLY A 622 -15.52 -5.66 8.47
CA GLY A 622 -14.35 -5.15 7.74
C GLY A 622 -13.13 -5.14 8.65
N ILE A 623 -12.08 -5.84 8.29
CA ILE A 623 -10.81 -5.88 9.03
C ILE A 623 -9.74 -5.21 8.17
N ASN A 624 -9.11 -4.16 8.70
CA ASN A 624 -8.05 -3.42 8.04
C ASN A 624 -6.77 -3.54 8.86
N VAL A 625 -5.72 -4.09 8.29
CA VAL A 625 -4.44 -4.30 8.99
C VAL A 625 -3.30 -3.59 8.27
N CYS A 626 -2.47 -2.88 9.07
CA CYS A 626 -1.26 -2.24 8.59
C CYS A 626 -0.15 -2.37 9.63
N GLY A 627 0.96 -3.02 9.28
CA GLY A 627 2.06 -3.24 10.22
C GLY A 627 3.12 -4.19 9.70
N THR A 628 3.86 -4.78 10.62
CA THR A 628 4.91 -5.75 10.29
C THR A 628 4.34 -7.03 9.66
N THR A 629 5.20 -7.77 8.97
CA THR A 629 4.81 -9.04 8.34
C THR A 629 4.23 -10.02 9.36
N GLU A 630 4.80 -10.05 10.58
CA GLU A 630 4.37 -10.92 11.68
C GLU A 630 2.95 -10.57 12.15
N LEU A 631 2.64 -9.28 12.31
CA LEU A 631 1.30 -8.81 12.68
C LEU A 631 0.27 -9.20 11.61
N VAL A 632 0.60 -8.97 10.34
CA VAL A 632 -0.25 -9.34 9.21
C VAL A 632 -0.47 -10.86 9.15
N GLN A 633 0.58 -11.65 9.42
CA GLN A 633 0.47 -13.12 9.46
C GLN A 633 -0.39 -13.60 10.63
N SER A 634 -0.26 -12.99 11.81
CA SER A 634 -1.10 -13.30 12.98
C SER A 634 -2.58 -13.06 12.69
N VAL A 635 -2.92 -11.93 12.02
CA VAL A 635 -4.29 -11.63 11.59
C VAL A 635 -4.78 -12.67 10.56
N ARG A 636 -3.96 -12.99 9.56
CA ARG A 636 -4.31 -14.01 8.56
C ARG A 636 -4.50 -15.38 9.19
N HIS A 637 -3.63 -15.75 10.13
CA HIS A 637 -3.71 -17.02 10.85
C HIS A 637 -4.99 -17.11 11.69
N ALA A 638 -5.30 -16.07 12.45
CA ALA A 638 -6.55 -16.00 13.22
C ALA A 638 -7.79 -16.19 12.32
N LEU A 639 -7.77 -15.62 11.13
CA LEU A 639 -8.88 -15.72 10.18
C LEU A 639 -8.93 -17.02 9.33
N ARG A 640 -7.90 -17.89 9.40
CA ARG A 640 -7.91 -19.21 8.74
C ARG A 640 -8.75 -20.22 9.49
N GLY A 641 -8.75 -20.15 10.82
CA GLY A 641 -9.29 -21.15 11.71
C GLY A 641 -10.78 -21.01 11.94
N GLY A 642 -11.64 -21.42 11.02
CA GLY A 642 -13.00 -21.81 11.34
C GLY A 642 -14.03 -20.78 11.80
N ILE A 643 -13.63 -19.53 12.13
CA ILE A 643 -14.52 -18.51 12.69
C ILE A 643 -15.61 -18.09 11.69
N VAL A 644 -15.33 -18.18 10.41
CA VAL A 644 -16.29 -17.85 9.36
C VAL A 644 -16.41 -19.02 8.41
N ARG A 645 -17.09 -20.05 8.88
CA ARG A 645 -17.36 -21.24 8.06
C ARG A 645 -18.47 -20.94 7.05
N PHE A 646 -18.41 -21.62 5.93
CA PHE A 646 -19.46 -21.56 4.90
C PHE A 646 -20.87 -21.72 5.48
N MET A 647 -21.04 -22.69 6.36
CA MET A 647 -22.32 -22.97 7.01
C MET A 647 -22.77 -21.88 7.97
N ASP A 648 -21.84 -21.19 8.63
CA ASP A 648 -22.18 -20.12 9.57
C ASP A 648 -22.74 -18.91 8.81
N VAL A 649 -22.15 -18.57 7.66
CA VAL A 649 -22.67 -17.51 6.78
C VAL A 649 -24.05 -17.87 6.23
N LEU A 650 -24.28 -19.14 5.85
CA LEU A 650 -25.59 -19.62 5.39
C LEU A 650 -26.64 -19.55 6.49
N ARG A 651 -26.27 -19.77 7.75
CA ARG A 651 -27.14 -19.68 8.93
C ARG A 651 -27.37 -18.26 9.42
N GLY A 652 -26.81 -17.25 8.77
CA GLY A 652 -27.00 -15.85 9.16
C GLY A 652 -25.78 -15.19 9.80
N GLY A 653 -24.70 -15.94 10.01
CA GLY A 653 -23.45 -15.41 10.56
C GLY A 653 -22.79 -14.33 9.70
N PRO A 654 -21.81 -13.59 10.23
CA PRO A 654 -21.20 -12.44 9.57
C PRO A 654 -20.33 -12.85 8.38
N SER A 655 -20.22 -11.97 7.40
CA SER A 655 -19.23 -12.05 6.34
C SER A 655 -18.00 -11.20 6.69
N VAL A 656 -16.79 -11.73 6.48
CA VAL A 656 -15.56 -11.05 6.85
C VAL A 656 -14.75 -10.65 5.62
N LEU A 657 -14.42 -9.37 5.50
CA LEU A 657 -13.48 -8.84 4.52
C LEU A 657 -12.18 -8.44 5.21
N LEU A 658 -11.05 -8.91 4.71
CA LEU A 658 -9.72 -8.52 5.17
C LEU A 658 -9.05 -7.64 4.11
N HIS A 659 -8.64 -6.45 4.52
CA HIS A 659 -7.73 -5.59 3.77
C HIS A 659 -6.38 -5.55 4.48
N VAL A 660 -5.31 -5.73 3.71
CA VAL A 660 -3.92 -5.70 4.21
C VAL A 660 -3.17 -4.64 3.45
N GLU A 661 -2.66 -3.65 4.17
CA GLU A 661 -1.72 -2.68 3.63
C GLU A 661 -0.30 -3.07 4.01
N GLY A 662 0.56 -3.22 3.01
CA GLY A 662 1.94 -3.67 3.21
C GLY A 662 2.85 -2.54 3.66
N PHE A 663 3.56 -2.70 4.77
CA PHE A 663 4.61 -1.79 5.21
C PHE A 663 5.94 -2.14 4.55
N GLY A 664 6.39 -1.31 3.60
CA GLY A 664 7.78 -1.32 3.15
C GLY A 664 8.24 -2.61 2.47
N ASN A 665 7.43 -3.24 1.65
CA ASN A 665 7.85 -4.30 0.72
C ASN A 665 8.44 -3.74 -0.60
N THR A 666 8.78 -2.45 -0.62
CA THR A 666 9.48 -1.83 -1.75
C THR A 666 10.96 -2.10 -1.69
#